data_a536c775e6c6b136ba0bc8605782e2e4
#
_entry.id   a536c775e6c6b136ba0bc8605782e2e4
#
_cell.length_a   1.000
_cell.length_b   1.000
_cell.length_c   1.000
_cell.angle_alpha   90.00
_cell.angle_beta   90.00
_cell.angle_gamma   90.00
#
_symmetry.space_group_name_H-M   'P 1'
#
loop_
_entity.id
_entity.type
_entity.pdbx_description
1 polymer ?
#
loop_
_entity_poly.entity_id
_entity_poly.type
_entity_poly.pdbx_seq_one_letter_code
_entity_poly.pdbx_strand_id
1 'polypeptide(L)'
;MYTISEIATLTGAHRLGDKDYQIDWLLTDSRSLCFPQSTLFFALRTSRGDGHRFIDELYRRGVRNFVVDHRLEQELPEANLLLVPDTRKALQRLAERHRETFDIPIIGIAGSNGKTTVKEWLYQLLMDDYTVTRSPRSYNSQIGVPLSVWGLWAESQIGIFEAAISQPGEMEALEAIIQPTIGVFTCLGSAHQENFESMEQKCTEKLQLFRDAQTLIYPADDPIVSKCVEQMDFRGKLIPWHRTGKGAMEDNKEICRAVCRHLGMSEEVINERVARLEPVAMRLEVKSGRNGCTLINDSYNSDLGSLDIALDFMSRRPEREGLTHVLILSDIQQTGVPAETLCTHVSQMARQRGIERIMAVGPVLGSGREYFSEWGDACHFYPSTDDLTGSEEFQALHHCMVLIKGARAFHFEKITDRLEQKVHETILEVDLGAVVKNLNHYRSFMKPDTRMVCMVKADAYGTGAVEVAKTLQDHRVDYLAVAVADEGVTLRQAGITANIMIMNPEMSSFRTLFQYGLEPEVYSFRLLEALIGEAEREGVVGFPIHIKLDTGMRRMGFDPEHDMERLIQRLQHQSAVIPCSVFSHFVGSDSDDFDDFSRHQFALFQKGSNQLQSAFRHHIIRHICNSAGIEHFPEYQMDMVRLGLGLYGVDSRTNKTLNNVSTLRTTILQIHNVPAGESVGYSRRTFLTRDSRIASIPIGYADGLDRHLGNRHGYCLVGGQQAEYVGNICMDVCMIDVTDIDCKEGDQVTIFGEALPAATLAGWLDTIPYEVMTSVSNRVKRIYFQE
;
A
#
# COMPACT_ATOMS: atom_id res chain seq x y z
N MET A 1 2.29 -23.98 -0.39
CA MET A 1 3.11 -24.19 -1.60
C MET A 1 2.61 -25.41 -2.32
N TYR A 2 2.44 -25.36 -3.63
CA TYR A 2 2.01 -26.47 -4.47
C TYR A 2 3.01 -26.67 -5.59
N THR A 3 3.24 -27.93 -5.97
CA THR A 3 3.97 -28.22 -7.18
C THR A 3 3.08 -28.05 -8.41
N ILE A 4 3.69 -27.86 -9.59
CA ILE A 4 2.92 -27.75 -10.83
C ILE A 4 2.16 -29.04 -11.14
N SER A 5 2.66 -30.20 -10.69
CA SER A 5 2.00 -31.51 -10.81
C SER A 5 0.71 -31.54 -9.96
N GLU A 6 0.78 -31.07 -8.73
CA GLU A 6 -0.39 -30.96 -7.86
C GLU A 6 -1.43 -30.01 -8.45
N ILE A 7 -0.99 -28.83 -8.94
CA ILE A 7 -1.89 -27.85 -9.58
C ILE A 7 -2.55 -28.43 -10.83
N ALA A 8 -1.81 -29.17 -11.66
CA ALA A 8 -2.39 -29.84 -12.82
C ALA A 8 -3.51 -30.82 -12.40
N THR A 9 -3.28 -31.57 -11.32
CA THR A 9 -4.29 -32.48 -10.77
C THR A 9 -5.51 -31.74 -10.21
N LEU A 10 -5.28 -30.68 -9.40
CA LEU A 10 -6.34 -29.89 -8.78
C LEU A 10 -7.21 -29.17 -9.81
N THR A 11 -6.62 -28.67 -10.87
CA THR A 11 -7.31 -27.96 -11.95
C THR A 11 -7.91 -28.89 -13.00
N GLY A 12 -7.47 -30.15 -13.05
CA GLY A 12 -7.81 -31.10 -14.10
C GLY A 12 -7.14 -30.77 -15.44
N ALA A 13 -6.03 -30.06 -15.42
CA ALA A 13 -5.32 -29.62 -16.61
C ALA A 13 -4.52 -30.77 -17.25
N HIS A 14 -4.44 -30.74 -18.58
CA HIS A 14 -3.46 -31.56 -19.30
C HIS A 14 -2.12 -30.84 -19.33
N ARG A 15 -1.16 -31.36 -18.56
CA ARG A 15 0.17 -30.77 -18.46
C ARG A 15 1.05 -31.16 -19.67
N LEU A 16 1.69 -30.17 -20.27
CA LEU A 16 2.76 -30.29 -21.24
C LEU A 16 4.02 -29.68 -20.60
N GLY A 17 5.07 -30.49 -20.43
CA GLY A 17 6.32 -30.17 -19.73
C GLY A 17 6.59 -31.15 -18.61
N ASP A 18 7.85 -31.29 -18.23
CA ASP A 18 8.35 -32.31 -17.28
C ASP A 18 8.96 -31.72 -16.01
N LYS A 19 9.24 -30.40 -15.95
CA LYS A 19 9.85 -29.74 -14.80
C LYS A 19 8.81 -29.46 -13.72
N ASP A 20 9.01 -29.93 -12.50
CA ASP A 20 8.06 -29.75 -11.41
C ASP A 20 8.47 -28.58 -10.51
N TYR A 21 8.05 -27.38 -10.92
CA TYR A 21 8.29 -26.14 -10.19
C TYR A 21 7.35 -26.00 -8.99
N GLN A 22 7.83 -25.38 -7.92
CA GLN A 22 7.02 -24.93 -6.80
C GLN A 22 6.32 -23.62 -7.18
N ILE A 23 5.02 -23.52 -6.89
CA ILE A 23 4.19 -22.34 -7.21
C ILE A 23 3.70 -21.70 -5.92
N ASP A 24 4.04 -20.43 -5.76
CA ASP A 24 3.59 -19.59 -4.67
C ASP A 24 2.66 -18.47 -5.15
N TRP A 25 2.84 -18.04 -6.40
CA TRP A 25 2.19 -16.87 -6.95
C TRP A 25 1.32 -17.20 -8.14
N LEU A 26 0.08 -16.68 -8.10
CA LEU A 26 -0.82 -16.68 -9.25
C LEU A 26 -0.77 -15.31 -9.93
N LEU A 27 -0.62 -15.28 -11.23
CA LEU A 27 -0.51 -14.06 -12.02
C LEU A 27 -1.58 -14.05 -13.12
N THR A 28 -2.30 -12.94 -13.23
CA THR A 28 -3.31 -12.69 -14.29
C THR A 28 -3.03 -11.41 -15.07
N ASP A 29 -2.09 -10.56 -14.59
CA ASP A 29 -1.64 -9.33 -15.24
C ASP A 29 -0.11 -9.33 -15.33
N SER A 30 0.42 -9.28 -16.57
CA SER A 30 1.86 -9.35 -16.83
C SER A 30 2.67 -8.23 -16.17
N ARG A 31 2.03 -7.10 -15.89
CA ARG A 31 2.66 -5.94 -15.22
C ARG A 31 2.96 -6.19 -13.75
N SER A 32 2.25 -7.12 -13.13
CA SER A 32 2.38 -7.46 -11.71
C SER A 32 3.32 -8.64 -11.46
N LEU A 33 4.17 -9.02 -12.41
CA LEU A 33 5.12 -10.13 -12.25
C LEU A 33 6.19 -9.80 -11.22
N CYS A 34 6.27 -10.65 -10.17
CA CYS A 34 7.18 -10.50 -9.05
C CYS A 34 8.24 -11.62 -8.98
N PHE A 35 7.81 -12.85 -9.09
CA PHE A 35 8.62 -14.05 -8.91
C PHE A 35 8.50 -14.97 -10.12
N PRO A 36 9.33 -14.76 -11.17
CA PRO A 36 9.16 -15.50 -12.41
C PRO A 36 9.15 -17.01 -12.24
N GLN A 37 10.03 -17.56 -11.40
CA GLN A 37 10.22 -19.01 -11.27
C GLN A 37 9.09 -19.72 -10.51
N SER A 38 8.55 -19.07 -9.47
CA SER A 38 7.46 -19.62 -8.65
C SER A 38 6.07 -19.07 -9.04
N THR A 39 5.97 -18.41 -10.20
CA THR A 39 4.73 -17.85 -10.72
C THR A 39 4.05 -18.81 -11.71
N LEU A 40 2.75 -18.98 -11.52
CA LEU A 40 1.84 -19.58 -12.50
C LEU A 40 0.99 -18.48 -13.14
N PHE A 41 1.18 -18.24 -14.43
CA PHE A 41 0.41 -17.25 -15.18
C PHE A 41 -0.85 -17.86 -15.79
N PHE A 42 -2.00 -17.24 -15.53
CA PHE A 42 -3.27 -17.58 -16.15
C PHE A 42 -3.53 -16.66 -17.35
N ALA A 43 -3.49 -17.20 -18.56
CA ALA A 43 -3.79 -16.47 -19.78
C ALA A 43 -5.32 -16.29 -19.93
N LEU A 44 -5.87 -15.31 -19.23
CA LEU A 44 -7.31 -15.05 -19.21
C LEU A 44 -7.78 -14.37 -20.48
N ARG A 45 -8.96 -14.77 -20.98
CA ARG A 45 -9.69 -14.05 -22.03
C ARG A 45 -10.77 -13.19 -21.39
N THR A 46 -10.79 -11.93 -21.73
CA THR A 46 -11.79 -10.95 -21.26
C THR A 46 -12.32 -10.15 -22.45
N SER A 47 -13.39 -9.40 -22.24
CA SER A 47 -13.93 -8.47 -23.26
C SER A 47 -12.91 -7.38 -23.66
N ARG A 48 -11.87 -7.15 -22.86
CA ARG A 48 -10.84 -6.12 -23.06
C ARG A 48 -9.54 -6.66 -23.69
N GLY A 49 -9.37 -7.98 -23.80
CA GLY A 49 -8.17 -8.57 -24.39
C GLY A 49 -7.95 -10.04 -24.08
N ASP A 50 -6.90 -10.59 -24.72
CA ASP A 50 -6.47 -11.98 -24.57
C ASP A 50 -5.10 -12.03 -23.88
N GLY A 51 -5.03 -12.70 -22.73
CA GLY A 51 -3.82 -12.85 -21.93
C GLY A 51 -2.72 -13.66 -22.61
N HIS A 52 -3.06 -14.52 -23.58
CA HIS A 52 -2.09 -15.35 -24.30
C HIS A 52 -1.01 -14.53 -25.02
N ARG A 53 -1.32 -13.31 -25.46
CA ARG A 53 -0.37 -12.39 -26.10
C ARG A 53 0.83 -12.00 -25.22
N PHE A 54 0.73 -12.17 -23.92
CA PHE A 54 1.78 -11.81 -22.96
C PHE A 54 2.70 -12.99 -22.61
N ILE A 55 2.41 -14.21 -23.06
CA ILE A 55 3.16 -15.42 -22.71
C ILE A 55 4.62 -15.31 -23.14
N ASP A 56 4.90 -14.86 -24.37
CA ASP A 56 6.27 -14.73 -24.89
C ASP A 56 7.09 -13.71 -24.09
N GLU A 57 6.49 -12.58 -23.73
CA GLU A 57 7.12 -11.57 -22.87
C GLU A 57 7.43 -12.16 -21.48
N LEU A 58 6.44 -12.79 -20.85
CA LEU A 58 6.59 -13.38 -19.53
C LEU A 58 7.62 -14.52 -19.53
N TYR A 59 7.66 -15.35 -20.58
CA TYR A 59 8.66 -16.39 -20.73
C TYR A 59 10.09 -15.82 -20.82
N ARG A 60 10.28 -14.72 -21.60
CA ARG A 60 11.57 -14.01 -21.64
C ARG A 60 11.95 -13.39 -20.29
N ARG A 61 10.97 -13.01 -19.47
CA ARG A 61 11.15 -12.52 -18.10
C ARG A 61 11.34 -13.63 -17.08
N GLY A 62 11.41 -14.91 -17.49
CA GLY A 62 11.74 -16.04 -16.63
C GLY A 62 10.57 -16.87 -16.13
N VAL A 63 9.32 -16.53 -16.45
CA VAL A 63 8.17 -17.39 -16.11
C VAL A 63 8.24 -18.69 -16.89
N ARG A 64 7.97 -19.80 -16.20
CA ARG A 64 8.03 -21.15 -16.77
C ARG A 64 6.73 -21.94 -16.65
N ASN A 65 5.69 -21.36 -16.05
CA ASN A 65 4.44 -22.07 -15.81
C ASN A 65 3.25 -21.21 -16.27
N PHE A 66 2.45 -21.78 -17.19
CA PHE A 66 1.36 -21.06 -17.84
C PHE A 66 0.08 -21.93 -17.87
N VAL A 67 -1.06 -21.35 -17.54
CA VAL A 67 -2.38 -21.94 -17.76
C VAL A 67 -2.97 -21.34 -19.02
N VAL A 68 -3.30 -22.19 -20.00
CA VAL A 68 -3.74 -21.80 -21.34
C VAL A 68 -4.98 -22.59 -21.76
N ASP A 69 -5.82 -22.03 -22.65
CA ASP A 69 -7.02 -22.70 -23.17
C ASP A 69 -6.80 -23.38 -24.52
N HIS A 70 -5.63 -23.22 -25.12
CA HIS A 70 -5.24 -23.88 -26.36
C HIS A 70 -3.71 -24.07 -26.42
N ARG A 71 -3.26 -24.97 -27.29
CA ARG A 71 -1.84 -25.19 -27.54
C ARG A 71 -1.23 -23.98 -28.23
N LEU A 72 -0.06 -23.55 -27.74
CA LEU A 72 0.70 -22.48 -28.36
C LEU A 72 1.41 -23.01 -29.62
N GLU A 73 1.53 -22.17 -30.63
CA GLU A 73 2.30 -22.49 -31.86
C GLU A 73 3.81 -22.48 -31.61
N GLN A 74 4.24 -21.70 -30.62
CA GLN A 74 5.64 -21.52 -30.24
C GLN A 74 6.05 -22.57 -29.22
N GLU A 75 7.24 -23.17 -29.43
CA GLU A 75 7.90 -24.01 -28.42
C GLU A 75 8.53 -23.15 -27.33
N LEU A 76 8.22 -23.46 -26.07
CA LEU A 76 8.76 -22.82 -24.87
C LEU A 76 9.58 -23.85 -24.09
N PRO A 77 10.89 -24.01 -24.38
CA PRO A 77 11.73 -24.98 -23.69
C PRO A 77 11.69 -24.80 -22.16
N GLU A 78 11.67 -25.91 -21.43
CA GLU A 78 11.59 -25.95 -19.95
C GLU A 78 10.32 -25.34 -19.34
N ALA A 79 9.37 -24.86 -20.13
CA ALA A 79 8.10 -24.37 -19.60
C ALA A 79 7.06 -25.48 -19.45
N ASN A 80 6.19 -25.32 -18.47
CA ASN A 80 4.97 -26.10 -18.33
C ASN A 80 3.78 -25.31 -18.90
N LEU A 81 3.01 -25.95 -19.74
CA LEU A 81 1.72 -25.46 -20.19
C LEU A 81 0.64 -26.36 -19.57
N LEU A 82 -0.21 -25.78 -18.77
CA LEU A 82 -1.41 -26.43 -18.23
C LEU A 82 -2.59 -26.10 -19.14
N LEU A 83 -2.92 -27.05 -20.01
CA LEU A 83 -4.02 -26.89 -20.95
C LEU A 83 -5.35 -27.19 -20.27
N VAL A 84 -6.26 -26.23 -20.29
CA VAL A 84 -7.57 -26.29 -19.66
C VAL A 84 -8.65 -25.78 -20.63
N PRO A 85 -9.91 -26.20 -20.51
CA PRO A 85 -10.99 -25.69 -21.34
C PRO A 85 -11.34 -24.21 -21.10
N ASP A 86 -11.11 -23.72 -19.86
CA ASP A 86 -11.41 -22.36 -19.41
C ASP A 86 -10.40 -21.95 -18.33
N THR A 87 -9.57 -20.98 -18.64
CA THR A 87 -8.49 -20.53 -17.74
C THR A 87 -9.03 -19.82 -16.48
N ARG A 88 -10.19 -19.13 -16.58
CA ARG A 88 -10.85 -18.50 -15.43
C ARG A 88 -11.42 -19.56 -14.48
N LYS A 89 -12.11 -20.58 -15.00
CA LYS A 89 -12.62 -21.69 -14.19
C LYS A 89 -11.49 -22.48 -13.54
N ALA A 90 -10.35 -22.64 -14.22
CA ALA A 90 -9.17 -23.29 -13.65
C ALA A 90 -8.63 -22.49 -12.47
N LEU A 91 -8.54 -21.16 -12.58
CA LEU A 91 -8.15 -20.26 -11.48
C LEU A 91 -9.11 -20.38 -10.28
N GLN A 92 -10.43 -20.36 -10.55
CA GLN A 92 -11.47 -20.50 -9.53
C GLN A 92 -11.37 -21.85 -8.81
N ARG A 93 -11.24 -22.94 -9.56
CA ARG A 93 -11.11 -24.30 -9.00
C ARG A 93 -9.83 -24.46 -8.16
N LEU A 94 -8.73 -23.87 -8.60
CA LEU A 94 -7.48 -23.91 -7.83
C LEU A 94 -7.66 -23.20 -6.48
N ALA A 95 -8.27 -22.02 -6.48
CA ALA A 95 -8.53 -21.26 -5.27
C ALA A 95 -9.55 -21.94 -4.34
N GLU A 96 -10.58 -22.57 -4.88
CA GLU A 96 -11.53 -23.42 -4.13
C GLU A 96 -10.78 -24.55 -3.40
N ARG A 97 -9.96 -25.32 -4.10
CA ARG A 97 -9.17 -26.40 -3.51
C ARG A 97 -8.15 -25.91 -2.49
N HIS A 98 -7.56 -24.75 -2.72
CA HIS A 98 -6.67 -24.10 -1.74
C HIS A 98 -7.46 -23.72 -0.48
N ARG A 99 -8.63 -23.10 -0.61
CA ARG A 99 -9.51 -22.74 0.50
C ARG A 99 -9.89 -23.95 1.40
N GLU A 100 -10.18 -25.09 0.79
CA GLU A 100 -10.57 -26.31 1.49
C GLU A 100 -9.48 -26.85 2.45
N THR A 101 -8.22 -26.41 2.30
CA THR A 101 -7.11 -26.83 3.18
C THR A 101 -7.06 -26.06 4.51
N PHE A 102 -7.91 -25.04 4.71
CA PHE A 102 -7.93 -24.19 5.89
C PHE A 102 -9.21 -24.40 6.71
N ASP A 103 -9.06 -24.80 7.97
CA ASP A 103 -10.15 -24.90 8.94
C ASP A 103 -10.09 -23.71 9.92
N ILE A 104 -10.35 -22.51 9.39
CA ILE A 104 -10.35 -21.25 10.12
C ILE A 104 -11.66 -20.48 9.86
N PRO A 105 -12.06 -19.55 10.76
CA PRO A 105 -13.17 -18.65 10.50
C PRO A 105 -12.94 -17.82 9.22
N ILE A 106 -13.92 -17.85 8.32
CA ILE A 106 -13.92 -17.05 7.10
C ILE A 106 -15.14 -16.13 7.11
N ILE A 107 -14.91 -14.86 7.09
CA ILE A 107 -15.92 -13.81 7.01
C ILE A 107 -16.12 -13.48 5.52
N GLY A 108 -17.26 -13.85 4.99
CA GLY A 108 -17.67 -13.48 3.63
C GLY A 108 -18.59 -12.25 3.68
N ILE A 109 -18.29 -11.25 2.88
CA ILE A 109 -19.02 -9.97 2.88
C ILE A 109 -19.68 -9.75 1.52
N ALA A 110 -21.03 -9.64 1.50
CA ALA A 110 -21.80 -9.25 0.33
C ALA A 110 -22.70 -8.05 0.64
N GLY A 111 -23.27 -7.47 -0.40
CA GLY A 111 -24.15 -6.31 -0.34
C GLY A 111 -23.92 -5.38 -1.53
N SER A 112 -24.63 -4.27 -1.59
CA SER A 112 -24.46 -3.27 -2.63
C SER A 112 -23.35 -2.27 -2.26
N ASN A 113 -23.45 -1.66 -1.10
CA ASN A 113 -22.49 -0.67 -0.59
C ASN A 113 -21.92 -1.07 0.78
N GLY A 114 -20.83 -0.45 1.23
CA GLY A 114 -20.22 -0.67 2.53
C GLY A 114 -19.27 -1.87 2.65
N LYS A 115 -19.23 -2.79 1.70
CA LYS A 115 -18.41 -4.03 1.75
C LYS A 115 -16.95 -3.77 2.08
N THR A 116 -16.28 -2.92 1.29
CA THR A 116 -14.85 -2.60 1.48
C THR A 116 -14.61 -1.89 2.81
N THR A 117 -15.50 -0.96 3.20
CA THR A 117 -15.40 -0.26 4.49
C THR A 117 -15.51 -1.25 5.64
N VAL A 118 -16.50 -2.13 5.63
CA VAL A 118 -16.70 -3.16 6.66
C VAL A 118 -15.51 -4.12 6.70
N LYS A 119 -15.00 -4.55 5.54
CA LYS A 119 -13.79 -5.41 5.44
C LYS A 119 -12.56 -4.76 6.08
N GLU A 120 -12.26 -3.51 5.71
CA GLU A 120 -11.08 -2.81 6.24
C GLU A 120 -11.22 -2.50 7.73
N TRP A 121 -12.42 -2.15 8.18
CA TRP A 121 -12.67 -1.92 9.60
C TRP A 121 -12.64 -3.21 10.42
N LEU A 122 -13.19 -4.31 9.91
CA LEU A 122 -13.03 -5.61 10.56
C LEU A 122 -11.56 -6.01 10.67
N TYR A 123 -10.76 -5.74 9.63
CA TYR A 123 -9.33 -5.95 9.72
C TYR A 123 -8.70 -5.14 10.85
N GLN A 124 -8.97 -3.81 10.93
CA GLN A 124 -8.47 -2.96 12.01
C GLN A 124 -8.91 -3.43 13.41
N LEU A 125 -10.13 -3.95 13.55
CA LEU A 125 -10.67 -4.41 14.81
C LEU A 125 -10.09 -5.76 15.28
N LEU A 126 -9.67 -6.61 14.35
CA LEU A 126 -9.27 -7.99 14.61
C LEU A 126 -7.76 -8.22 14.57
N MET A 127 -6.98 -7.34 13.92
CA MET A 127 -5.56 -7.54 13.68
C MET A 127 -4.69 -7.60 14.94
N ASP A 128 -5.18 -7.04 16.07
CA ASP A 128 -4.46 -7.09 17.34
C ASP A 128 -4.51 -8.48 17.99
N ASP A 129 -5.53 -9.28 17.67
CA ASP A 129 -5.76 -10.60 18.28
C ASP A 129 -5.50 -11.76 17.32
N TYR A 130 -5.56 -11.49 15.99
CA TYR A 130 -5.53 -12.54 14.96
C TYR A 130 -4.60 -12.18 13.80
N THR A 131 -3.96 -13.19 13.23
CA THR A 131 -3.34 -13.08 11.91
C THR A 131 -4.44 -13.13 10.85
N VAL A 132 -4.80 -11.95 10.32
CA VAL A 132 -5.94 -11.78 9.40
C VAL A 132 -5.46 -11.75 7.95
N THR A 133 -6.00 -12.64 7.11
CA THR A 133 -5.88 -12.55 5.65
C THR A 133 -7.13 -11.91 5.08
N ARG A 134 -7.00 -10.87 4.26
CA ARG A 134 -8.15 -10.19 3.64
C ARG A 134 -7.96 -9.94 2.16
N SER A 135 -9.08 -9.72 1.46
CA SER A 135 -9.03 -9.26 0.07
C SER A 135 -8.22 -7.97 -0.04
N PRO A 136 -7.16 -7.93 -0.86
CA PRO A 136 -6.45 -6.68 -1.13
C PRO A 136 -7.36 -5.72 -1.89
N ARG A 137 -7.40 -4.45 -1.51
CA ARG A 137 -8.26 -3.42 -2.14
C ARG A 137 -9.71 -3.89 -2.27
N SER A 138 -10.31 -3.79 -3.46
CA SER A 138 -11.66 -4.30 -3.79
C SER A 138 -11.59 -5.50 -4.74
N TYR A 139 -10.75 -6.49 -4.43
CA TYR A 139 -10.64 -7.74 -5.19
C TYR A 139 -11.84 -8.64 -4.88
N ASN A 140 -13.02 -8.27 -5.40
CA ASN A 140 -14.31 -8.87 -5.11
C ASN A 140 -15.00 -9.51 -6.34
N SER A 141 -14.31 -9.56 -7.49
CA SER A 141 -14.82 -10.08 -8.75
C SER A 141 -14.48 -11.57 -8.95
N GLN A 142 -14.96 -12.15 -10.08
CA GLN A 142 -14.71 -13.53 -10.50
C GLN A 142 -13.21 -13.89 -10.68
N ILE A 143 -12.34 -12.89 -10.77
CA ILE A 143 -10.87 -13.03 -10.84
C ILE A 143 -10.24 -12.58 -9.51
N GLY A 144 -10.73 -11.50 -8.92
CA GLY A 144 -10.16 -10.93 -7.71
C GLY A 144 -10.32 -11.82 -6.48
N VAL A 145 -11.48 -12.47 -6.32
CA VAL A 145 -11.75 -13.38 -5.20
C VAL A 145 -10.82 -14.59 -5.19
N PRO A 146 -10.59 -15.32 -6.30
CA PRO A 146 -9.61 -16.41 -6.33
C PRO A 146 -8.21 -15.95 -5.91
N LEU A 147 -7.75 -14.80 -6.41
CA LEU A 147 -6.43 -14.25 -6.03
C LEU A 147 -6.36 -13.84 -4.56
N SER A 148 -7.47 -13.36 -4.00
CA SER A 148 -7.57 -13.01 -2.58
C SER A 148 -7.51 -14.25 -1.68
N VAL A 149 -8.26 -15.29 -2.02
CA VAL A 149 -8.31 -16.55 -1.26
C VAL A 149 -7.00 -17.32 -1.35
N TRP A 150 -6.30 -17.27 -2.49
CA TRP A 150 -4.94 -17.80 -2.61
C TRP A 150 -3.96 -17.16 -1.61
N GLY A 151 -4.33 -15.99 -1.09
CA GLY A 151 -3.60 -15.30 -0.03
C GLY A 151 -3.61 -16.00 1.32
N LEU A 152 -4.43 -16.99 1.59
CA LEU A 152 -4.40 -17.79 2.82
C LEU A 152 -3.10 -18.59 2.92
N TRP A 153 -2.55 -18.69 4.13
CA TRP A 153 -1.32 -19.37 4.43
C TRP A 153 -1.37 -20.01 5.83
N ALA A 154 -0.39 -20.82 6.16
CA ALA A 154 -0.42 -21.69 7.36
C ALA A 154 -0.67 -20.94 8.69
N GLU A 155 -0.29 -19.66 8.77
CA GLU A 155 -0.48 -18.85 9.99
C GLU A 155 -1.74 -17.96 9.94
N SER A 156 -2.51 -18.00 8.87
CA SER A 156 -3.80 -17.32 8.81
C SER A 156 -4.76 -17.89 9.86
N GLN A 157 -5.31 -17.02 10.71
CA GLN A 157 -6.25 -17.40 11.76
C GLN A 157 -7.67 -16.95 11.44
N ILE A 158 -7.84 -15.90 10.64
CA ILE A 158 -9.13 -15.43 10.12
C ILE A 158 -8.95 -14.98 8.67
N GLY A 159 -9.92 -15.33 7.81
CA GLY A 159 -10.03 -14.76 6.46
C GLY A 159 -11.18 -13.79 6.34
N ILE A 160 -10.99 -12.65 5.64
CA ILE A 160 -12.06 -11.67 5.37
C ILE A 160 -12.10 -11.40 3.86
N PHE A 161 -13.16 -11.87 3.20
CA PHE A 161 -13.27 -11.77 1.75
C PHE A 161 -14.58 -11.10 1.35
N GLU A 162 -14.49 -10.13 0.44
CA GLU A 162 -15.67 -9.48 -0.12
C GLU A 162 -16.03 -10.10 -1.48
N ALA A 163 -17.34 -10.29 -1.74
CA ALA A 163 -17.88 -10.76 -2.98
C ALA A 163 -18.81 -9.71 -3.62
N ALA A 164 -18.61 -9.47 -4.92
CA ALA A 164 -19.46 -8.61 -5.72
C ALA A 164 -19.84 -9.31 -7.02
N ILE A 165 -21.10 -9.14 -7.42
CA ILE A 165 -21.67 -9.68 -8.64
C ILE A 165 -22.24 -8.56 -9.50
N SER A 166 -22.18 -8.75 -10.78
CA SER A 166 -22.76 -7.87 -11.79
C SER A 166 -23.90 -8.55 -12.55
N GLN A 167 -23.96 -9.88 -12.54
CA GLN A 167 -24.97 -10.67 -13.26
C GLN A 167 -25.48 -11.83 -12.38
N PRO A 168 -26.70 -12.34 -12.66
CA PRO A 168 -27.20 -13.57 -12.05
C PRO A 168 -26.29 -14.77 -12.35
N GLY A 169 -26.17 -15.70 -11.39
CA GLY A 169 -25.35 -16.92 -11.50
C GLY A 169 -23.87 -16.74 -11.18
N GLU A 170 -23.43 -15.52 -10.89
CA GLU A 170 -22.01 -15.25 -10.53
C GLU A 170 -21.68 -15.58 -9.07
N MET A 171 -22.66 -15.53 -8.15
CA MET A 171 -22.38 -15.68 -6.72
C MET A 171 -22.08 -17.12 -6.35
N GLU A 172 -22.68 -18.11 -7.02
CA GLU A 172 -22.41 -19.53 -6.77
C GLU A 172 -20.92 -19.89 -6.92
N ALA A 173 -20.27 -19.34 -7.96
CA ALA A 173 -18.83 -19.55 -8.16
C ALA A 173 -17.98 -18.85 -7.08
N LEU A 174 -18.41 -17.70 -6.56
CA LEU A 174 -17.71 -17.00 -5.48
C LEU A 174 -17.92 -17.67 -4.13
N GLU A 175 -19.13 -18.22 -3.89
CA GLU A 175 -19.44 -19.01 -2.69
C GLU A 175 -18.54 -20.23 -2.59
N ALA A 176 -18.45 -21.02 -3.68
CA ALA A 176 -17.59 -22.21 -3.74
C ALA A 176 -16.11 -21.91 -3.44
N ILE A 177 -15.64 -20.71 -3.77
CA ILE A 177 -14.26 -20.29 -3.50
C ILE A 177 -14.08 -19.77 -2.07
N ILE A 178 -14.99 -18.92 -1.56
CA ILE A 178 -14.85 -18.28 -0.25
C ILE A 178 -15.23 -19.25 0.87
N GLN A 179 -16.30 -20.01 0.70
CA GLN A 179 -16.88 -20.93 1.69
C GLN A 179 -16.94 -20.26 3.08
N PRO A 180 -17.71 -19.17 3.24
CA PRO A 180 -17.72 -18.41 4.47
C PRO A 180 -18.33 -19.20 5.62
N THR A 181 -17.71 -19.14 6.78
CA THR A 181 -18.30 -19.61 8.04
C THR A 181 -19.18 -18.55 8.68
N ILE A 182 -18.84 -17.26 8.45
CA ILE A 182 -19.60 -16.10 8.91
C ILE A 182 -19.96 -15.25 7.71
N GLY A 183 -21.24 -15.14 7.43
CA GLY A 183 -21.80 -14.28 6.39
C GLY A 183 -22.11 -12.89 6.93
N VAL A 184 -21.78 -11.85 6.17
CA VAL A 184 -22.10 -10.46 6.47
C VAL A 184 -22.77 -9.82 5.27
N PHE A 185 -24.05 -9.50 5.40
CA PHE A 185 -24.79 -8.75 4.40
C PHE A 185 -24.85 -7.28 4.81
N THR A 186 -24.22 -6.40 4.04
CA THR A 186 -24.13 -4.98 4.42
C THR A 186 -25.42 -4.22 4.16
N CYS A 187 -25.82 -4.06 2.91
CA CYS A 187 -27.08 -3.42 2.53
C CYS A 187 -27.48 -3.84 1.10
N LEU A 188 -28.76 -3.67 0.79
CA LEU A 188 -29.28 -3.80 -0.56
C LEU A 188 -29.45 -2.41 -1.19
N GLY A 189 -29.03 -2.22 -2.43
CA GLY A 189 -29.11 -0.96 -3.15
C GLY A 189 -29.13 -1.16 -4.66
N SER A 190 -29.29 -0.09 -5.43
CA SER A 190 -29.55 -0.09 -6.88
C SER A 190 -28.32 -0.37 -7.77
N ALA A 191 -27.10 -0.48 -7.23
CA ALA A 191 -25.91 -0.75 -8.04
C ALA A 191 -26.04 -2.02 -8.89
N HIS A 192 -25.75 -1.95 -10.21
CA HIS A 192 -25.89 -3.04 -11.17
C HIS A 192 -27.33 -3.61 -11.33
N GLN A 193 -28.37 -2.80 -11.04
CA GLN A 193 -29.76 -3.26 -11.11
C GLN A 193 -30.20 -3.60 -12.54
N GLU A 194 -29.57 -3.01 -13.54
CA GLU A 194 -29.87 -3.28 -14.96
C GLU A 194 -29.79 -4.73 -15.37
N ASN A 195 -29.03 -5.53 -14.64
CA ASN A 195 -28.78 -6.94 -14.94
C ASN A 195 -29.68 -7.90 -14.14
N PHE A 196 -30.60 -7.35 -13.31
CA PHE A 196 -31.50 -8.13 -12.47
C PHE A 196 -32.96 -7.73 -12.72
N GLU A 197 -33.86 -8.71 -12.77
CA GLU A 197 -35.28 -8.50 -13.02
C GLU A 197 -35.98 -7.76 -11.87
N SER A 198 -35.49 -7.96 -10.63
CA SER A 198 -36.05 -7.33 -9.42
C SER A 198 -35.00 -7.20 -8.31
N MET A 199 -35.31 -6.38 -7.31
CA MET A 199 -34.49 -6.27 -6.10
C MET A 199 -34.45 -7.53 -5.28
N GLU A 200 -35.56 -8.28 -5.28
CA GLU A 200 -35.65 -9.60 -4.63
C GLU A 200 -34.73 -10.61 -5.31
N GLN A 201 -34.73 -10.71 -6.65
CA GLN A 201 -33.83 -11.59 -7.38
C GLN A 201 -32.38 -11.26 -7.04
N LYS A 202 -32.00 -9.99 -7.06
CA LYS A 202 -30.66 -9.52 -6.72
C LYS A 202 -30.27 -9.83 -5.26
N CYS A 203 -31.20 -9.66 -4.33
CA CYS A 203 -31.02 -10.02 -2.94
C CYS A 203 -30.78 -11.52 -2.78
N THR A 204 -31.62 -12.35 -3.36
CA THR A 204 -31.51 -13.80 -3.34
C THR A 204 -30.19 -14.28 -3.93
N GLU A 205 -29.76 -13.69 -5.06
CA GLU A 205 -28.48 -13.99 -5.67
C GLU A 205 -27.29 -13.67 -4.73
N LYS A 206 -27.31 -12.49 -4.09
CA LYS A 206 -26.28 -12.12 -3.14
C LYS A 206 -26.25 -12.98 -1.88
N LEU A 207 -27.41 -13.43 -1.41
CA LEU A 207 -27.54 -14.31 -0.25
C LEU A 207 -26.99 -15.72 -0.50
N GLN A 208 -26.84 -16.15 -1.75
CA GLN A 208 -26.24 -17.44 -2.10
C GLN A 208 -24.82 -17.59 -1.55
N LEU A 209 -24.08 -16.49 -1.39
CA LEU A 209 -22.75 -16.49 -0.73
C LEU A 209 -22.78 -17.13 0.67
N PHE A 210 -23.92 -17.08 1.35
CA PHE A 210 -24.07 -17.48 2.75
C PHE A 210 -24.83 -18.79 2.94
N ARG A 211 -25.14 -19.49 1.85
CA ARG A 211 -25.99 -20.69 1.88
C ARG A 211 -25.54 -21.71 2.91
N ASP A 212 -24.22 -21.96 2.97
CA ASP A 212 -23.61 -22.97 3.84
C ASP A 212 -22.86 -22.36 5.04
N ALA A 213 -23.05 -21.04 5.30
CA ALA A 213 -22.44 -20.38 6.45
C ALA A 213 -23.04 -20.83 7.78
N GLN A 214 -22.23 -20.83 8.83
CA GLN A 214 -22.67 -21.15 10.19
C GLN A 214 -23.44 -20.00 10.85
N THR A 215 -23.13 -18.75 10.45
CA THR A 215 -23.77 -17.55 10.96
C THR A 215 -23.99 -16.56 9.83
N LEU A 216 -25.15 -15.88 9.83
CA LEU A 216 -25.47 -14.79 8.91
C LEU A 216 -25.84 -13.53 9.70
N ILE A 217 -25.09 -12.46 9.49
CA ILE A 217 -25.33 -11.13 10.03
C ILE A 217 -25.97 -10.29 8.92
N TYR A 218 -27.20 -9.81 9.14
CA TYR A 218 -28.01 -9.20 8.07
C TYR A 218 -28.85 -8.00 8.56
N PRO A 219 -29.21 -7.04 7.68
CA PRO A 219 -30.03 -5.87 8.03
C PRO A 219 -31.50 -6.25 8.16
N ALA A 220 -31.98 -6.39 9.40
CA ALA A 220 -33.37 -6.80 9.68
C ALA A 220 -34.41 -5.70 9.40
N ASP A 221 -33.98 -4.45 9.29
CA ASP A 221 -34.87 -3.30 8.96
C ASP A 221 -35.15 -3.16 7.47
N ASP A 222 -34.48 -3.94 6.63
CA ASP A 222 -34.74 -3.96 5.20
C ASP A 222 -35.77 -5.06 4.88
N PRO A 223 -37.02 -4.68 4.45
CA PRO A 223 -38.09 -5.66 4.26
C PRO A 223 -37.82 -6.65 3.14
N ILE A 224 -37.04 -6.27 2.10
CA ILE A 224 -36.68 -7.19 1.01
C ILE A 224 -35.65 -8.20 1.52
N VAL A 225 -34.62 -7.74 2.23
CA VAL A 225 -33.56 -8.62 2.78
C VAL A 225 -34.17 -9.59 3.79
N SER A 226 -35.00 -9.10 4.73
CA SER A 226 -35.65 -9.93 5.74
C SER A 226 -36.54 -11.01 5.11
N LYS A 227 -37.35 -10.64 4.10
CA LYS A 227 -38.15 -11.58 3.34
C LYS A 227 -37.30 -12.63 2.61
N CYS A 228 -36.22 -12.24 1.97
CA CYS A 228 -35.30 -13.16 1.28
C CYS A 228 -34.58 -14.11 2.25
N VAL A 229 -34.20 -13.61 3.42
CA VAL A 229 -33.55 -14.42 4.49
C VAL A 229 -34.55 -15.44 5.06
N GLU A 230 -35.84 -15.06 5.28
CA GLU A 230 -36.88 -15.95 5.72
C GLU A 230 -37.19 -17.07 4.69
N GLN A 231 -37.10 -16.74 3.40
CA GLN A 231 -37.29 -17.69 2.31
C GLN A 231 -36.08 -18.60 2.06
N MET A 232 -34.92 -18.22 2.55
CA MET A 232 -33.70 -19.00 2.49
C MET A 232 -33.77 -20.11 3.54
N ASP A 233 -33.60 -21.38 3.15
CA ASP A 233 -33.51 -22.52 4.09
C ASP A 233 -32.18 -22.47 4.83
N PHE A 234 -31.95 -21.37 5.59
CA PHE A 234 -30.71 -21.14 6.32
C PHE A 234 -30.71 -21.92 7.62
N ARG A 235 -29.73 -22.81 7.80
CA ARG A 235 -29.63 -23.70 8.97
C ARG A 235 -28.72 -23.17 10.08
N GLY A 236 -27.98 -22.09 9.82
CA GLY A 236 -27.07 -21.49 10.79
C GLY A 236 -27.73 -20.50 11.74
N LYS A 237 -26.93 -19.77 12.46
CA LYS A 237 -27.35 -18.71 13.38
C LYS A 237 -27.64 -17.42 12.63
N LEU A 238 -28.83 -16.86 12.78
CA LEU A 238 -29.20 -15.54 12.28
C LEU A 238 -28.89 -14.47 13.35
N ILE A 239 -28.15 -13.44 12.96
CA ILE A 239 -27.85 -12.28 13.81
C ILE A 239 -28.36 -11.03 13.09
N PRO A 240 -29.52 -10.49 13.49
CA PRO A 240 -30.01 -9.24 12.93
C PRO A 240 -29.17 -8.06 13.40
N TRP A 241 -28.88 -7.15 12.49
CA TRP A 241 -28.44 -5.81 12.85
C TRP A 241 -29.46 -4.77 12.39
N HIS A 242 -29.49 -3.62 13.07
CA HIS A 242 -30.47 -2.58 12.85
C HIS A 242 -29.81 -1.27 12.45
N ARG A 243 -30.46 -0.53 11.56
CA ARG A 243 -29.98 0.80 11.14
C ARG A 243 -29.97 1.73 12.37
N THR A 244 -28.84 2.41 12.53
CA THR A 244 -28.67 3.32 13.68
C THR A 244 -29.46 4.62 13.54
N GLY A 245 -29.96 4.93 12.34
CA GLY A 245 -30.56 6.22 12.01
C GLY A 245 -29.55 7.38 11.92
N LYS A 246 -28.24 7.10 12.15
CA LYS A 246 -27.17 8.08 12.14
C LYS A 246 -26.37 8.09 10.83
N GLY A 247 -26.79 7.32 9.84
CA GLY A 247 -26.17 7.22 8.52
C GLY A 247 -25.31 5.99 8.30
N ALA A 248 -24.94 5.78 7.04
CA ALA A 248 -24.28 4.55 6.57
C ALA A 248 -22.95 4.23 7.28
N MET A 249 -22.20 5.24 7.71
CA MET A 249 -20.95 5.03 8.45
C MET A 249 -21.20 4.39 9.82
N GLU A 250 -22.19 4.89 10.56
CA GLU A 250 -22.56 4.30 11.85
C GLU A 250 -23.20 2.92 11.68
N ASP A 251 -23.95 2.72 10.62
CA ASP A 251 -24.50 1.39 10.26
C ASP A 251 -23.37 0.38 9.98
N ASN A 252 -22.33 0.77 9.23
CA ASN A 252 -21.16 -0.07 9.01
C ASN A 252 -20.40 -0.39 10.31
N LYS A 253 -20.31 0.56 11.25
CA LYS A 253 -19.74 0.30 12.60
C LYS A 253 -20.58 -0.72 13.37
N GLU A 254 -21.91 -0.62 13.28
CA GLU A 254 -22.77 -1.60 13.97
C GLU A 254 -22.64 -3.01 13.38
N ILE A 255 -22.51 -3.13 12.07
CA ILE A 255 -22.16 -4.40 11.42
C ILE A 255 -20.84 -4.96 12.00
N CYS A 256 -19.81 -4.14 12.08
CA CYS A 256 -18.52 -4.54 12.63
C CYS A 256 -18.64 -4.97 14.11
N ARG A 257 -19.41 -4.22 14.94
CA ARG A 257 -19.69 -4.61 16.32
C ARG A 257 -20.38 -5.97 16.41
N ALA A 258 -21.35 -6.23 15.56
CA ALA A 258 -22.07 -7.51 15.53
C ALA A 258 -21.13 -8.68 15.22
N VAL A 259 -20.19 -8.51 14.28
CA VAL A 259 -19.16 -9.51 13.98
C VAL A 259 -18.22 -9.72 15.17
N CYS A 260 -17.70 -8.64 15.78
CA CYS A 260 -16.78 -8.72 16.90
C CYS A 260 -17.43 -9.38 18.14
N ARG A 261 -18.71 -9.05 18.44
CA ARG A 261 -19.48 -9.74 19.48
C ARG A 261 -19.63 -11.23 19.19
N HIS A 262 -19.89 -11.58 17.95
CA HIS A 262 -20.02 -12.99 17.55
C HIS A 262 -18.70 -13.76 17.73
N LEU A 263 -17.56 -13.10 17.50
CA LEU A 263 -16.23 -13.65 17.73
C LEU A 263 -15.82 -13.66 19.22
N GLY A 264 -16.68 -13.19 20.13
CA GLY A 264 -16.48 -13.25 21.59
C GLY A 264 -15.68 -12.09 22.18
N MET A 265 -15.51 -10.99 21.46
CA MET A 265 -14.83 -9.79 21.99
C MET A 265 -15.72 -9.08 23.02
N SER A 266 -15.13 -8.53 24.09
CA SER A 266 -15.89 -7.77 25.09
C SER A 266 -16.34 -6.41 24.57
N GLU A 267 -17.44 -5.89 25.10
CA GLU A 267 -17.98 -4.58 24.69
C GLU A 267 -17.01 -3.42 24.94
N GLU A 268 -16.19 -3.52 25.99
CA GLU A 268 -15.17 -2.51 26.32
C GLU A 268 -14.12 -2.44 25.20
N VAL A 269 -13.59 -3.60 24.79
CA VAL A 269 -12.58 -3.69 23.72
C VAL A 269 -13.17 -3.26 22.37
N ILE A 270 -14.40 -3.68 22.07
CA ILE A 270 -15.11 -3.28 20.84
C ILE A 270 -15.24 -1.76 20.77
N ASN A 271 -15.73 -1.12 21.85
CA ASN A 271 -15.95 0.32 21.88
C ASN A 271 -14.64 1.10 21.80
N GLU A 272 -13.60 0.67 22.49
CA GLU A 272 -12.27 1.25 22.41
C GLU A 272 -11.72 1.20 20.98
N ARG A 273 -11.75 0.03 20.32
CA ARG A 273 -11.23 -0.13 18.96
C ARG A 273 -12.09 0.60 17.93
N VAL A 274 -13.41 0.57 18.05
CA VAL A 274 -14.31 1.31 17.15
C VAL A 274 -14.08 2.83 17.23
N ALA A 275 -13.70 3.37 18.39
CA ALA A 275 -13.35 4.78 18.54
C ALA A 275 -12.05 5.17 17.81
N ARG A 276 -11.17 4.19 17.54
CA ARG A 276 -9.88 4.39 16.84
C ARG A 276 -9.93 4.06 15.33
N LEU A 277 -11.10 3.65 14.81
CA LEU A 277 -11.22 3.29 13.39
C LEU A 277 -10.82 4.45 12.49
N GLU A 278 -9.86 4.18 11.62
CA GLU A 278 -9.43 5.12 10.59
C GLU A 278 -10.37 5.10 9.38
N PRO A 279 -10.63 6.26 8.75
CA PRO A 279 -11.35 6.32 7.48
C PRO A 279 -10.67 5.49 6.40
N VAL A 280 -11.47 4.83 5.59
CA VAL A 280 -10.95 4.13 4.40
C VAL A 280 -10.74 5.17 3.29
N ALA A 281 -9.53 5.25 2.75
CA ALA A 281 -9.19 6.21 1.71
C ALA A 281 -10.18 6.20 0.54
N MET A 282 -10.53 7.37 0.01
CA MET A 282 -11.49 7.58 -1.08
C MET A 282 -12.92 7.06 -0.81
N ARG A 283 -13.31 6.93 0.47
CA ARG A 283 -14.64 6.49 0.91
C ARG A 283 -15.20 7.43 1.97
N LEU A 284 -15.93 8.48 1.57
CA LEU A 284 -16.44 9.55 2.45
C LEU A 284 -15.34 10.17 3.34
N GLU A 285 -14.13 10.25 2.81
CA GLU A 285 -12.99 10.83 3.49
C GLU A 285 -13.15 12.35 3.60
N VAL A 286 -13.04 12.88 4.81
CA VAL A 286 -13.18 14.34 5.06
C VAL A 286 -11.81 14.97 5.18
N LYS A 287 -11.57 16.00 4.37
CA LYS A 287 -10.31 16.76 4.34
C LYS A 287 -10.57 18.25 4.42
N SER A 288 -9.59 19.01 4.93
CA SER A 288 -9.60 20.47 4.81
C SER A 288 -9.20 20.86 3.40
N GLY A 289 -10.01 21.70 2.76
CA GLY A 289 -9.75 22.27 1.45
C GLY A 289 -9.17 23.67 1.52
N ARG A 290 -8.56 24.13 0.42
CA ARG A 290 -8.08 25.50 0.25
C ARG A 290 -9.24 26.51 0.38
N ASN A 291 -8.94 27.78 0.65
CA ASN A 291 -9.89 28.89 0.72
C ASN A 291 -11.06 28.66 1.70
N GLY A 292 -10.81 27.95 2.81
CA GLY A 292 -11.84 27.66 3.82
C GLY A 292 -12.87 26.61 3.37
N CYS A 293 -12.54 25.78 2.40
CA CYS A 293 -13.39 24.68 1.96
C CYS A 293 -13.23 23.45 2.87
N THR A 294 -14.29 22.65 2.98
CA THR A 294 -14.26 21.30 3.52
C THR A 294 -14.54 20.31 2.39
N LEU A 295 -13.67 19.33 2.19
CA LEU A 295 -13.80 18.34 1.12
C LEU A 295 -14.33 17.03 1.69
N ILE A 296 -15.27 16.42 0.99
CA ILE A 296 -15.73 15.04 1.24
C ILE A 296 -15.37 14.24 -0.02
N ASN A 297 -14.31 13.42 0.09
CA ASN A 297 -13.83 12.62 -1.03
C ASN A 297 -14.49 11.25 -1.02
N ASP A 298 -15.31 10.96 -2.01
CA ASP A 298 -15.96 9.67 -2.26
C ASP A 298 -15.87 9.29 -3.75
N SER A 299 -14.68 9.37 -4.31
CA SER A 299 -14.40 9.27 -5.74
C SER A 299 -14.03 7.86 -6.24
N TYR A 300 -14.46 6.82 -5.54
CA TYR A 300 -14.16 5.42 -5.93
C TYR A 300 -15.28 4.76 -6.75
N ASN A 301 -16.54 4.92 -6.35
CA ASN A 301 -17.73 4.40 -7.03
C ASN A 301 -18.70 5.53 -7.34
N SER A 302 -19.40 5.44 -8.47
CA SER A 302 -20.46 6.36 -8.85
C SER A 302 -21.69 5.57 -9.27
N ASP A 303 -22.60 5.33 -8.32
CA ASP A 303 -23.96 4.81 -8.50
C ASP A 303 -24.95 5.65 -7.69
N LEU A 304 -26.25 5.57 -8.04
CA LEU A 304 -27.29 6.40 -7.40
C LEU A 304 -27.41 6.17 -5.88
N GLY A 305 -27.27 4.92 -5.45
CA GLY A 305 -27.37 4.56 -4.03
C GLY A 305 -26.17 5.10 -3.24
N SER A 306 -24.96 5.00 -3.79
CA SER A 306 -23.76 5.56 -3.16
C SER A 306 -23.76 7.10 -3.19
N LEU A 307 -24.37 7.72 -4.20
CA LEU A 307 -24.56 9.16 -4.25
C LEU A 307 -25.50 9.64 -3.14
N ASP A 308 -26.64 8.94 -2.93
CA ASP A 308 -27.58 9.29 -1.85
C ASP A 308 -26.92 9.17 -0.47
N ILE A 309 -26.13 8.12 -0.24
CA ILE A 309 -25.35 7.92 0.99
C ILE A 309 -24.38 9.10 1.20
N ALA A 310 -23.68 9.50 0.16
CA ALA A 310 -22.68 10.57 0.24
C ALA A 310 -23.34 11.95 0.48
N LEU A 311 -24.47 12.22 -0.17
CA LEU A 311 -25.27 13.40 0.05
C LEU A 311 -25.90 13.44 1.46
N ASP A 312 -26.40 12.30 1.95
CA ASP A 312 -26.90 12.16 3.33
C ASP A 312 -25.78 12.42 4.35
N PHE A 313 -24.59 11.82 4.14
CA PHE A 313 -23.42 12.05 4.98
C PHE A 313 -23.06 13.55 5.04
N MET A 314 -22.98 14.22 3.87
CA MET A 314 -22.72 15.65 3.79
C MET A 314 -23.79 16.47 4.52
N SER A 315 -25.08 16.11 4.38
CA SER A 315 -26.21 16.83 4.97
C SER A 315 -26.24 16.80 6.51
N ARG A 316 -25.62 15.79 7.12
CA ARG A 316 -25.57 15.58 8.60
C ARG A 316 -24.32 16.16 9.26
N ARG A 317 -23.42 16.77 8.51
CA ARG A 317 -22.17 17.33 9.06
C ARG A 317 -22.43 18.64 9.81
N PRO A 318 -21.93 18.79 11.06
CA PRO A 318 -22.08 20.03 11.80
C PRO A 318 -21.34 21.21 11.16
N GLU A 319 -20.22 20.95 10.46
CA GLU A 319 -19.40 21.94 9.78
C GLU A 319 -20.08 22.52 8.52
N ARG A 320 -21.25 22.02 8.16
CA ARG A 320 -22.05 22.48 7.03
C ARG A 320 -22.57 23.91 7.20
N GLU A 321 -22.82 24.33 8.43
CA GLU A 321 -23.46 25.62 8.72
C GLU A 321 -22.54 26.78 8.28
N GLY A 322 -23.08 27.65 7.42
CA GLY A 322 -22.34 28.78 6.87
C GLY A 322 -21.47 28.52 5.65
N LEU A 323 -21.40 27.26 5.16
CA LEU A 323 -20.68 26.92 3.93
C LEU A 323 -21.63 26.73 2.75
N THR A 324 -21.22 27.13 1.55
CA THR A 324 -21.91 26.79 0.29
C THR A 324 -21.72 25.30 -0.04
N HIS A 325 -22.80 24.58 -0.35
CA HIS A 325 -22.74 23.14 -0.63
C HIS A 325 -22.58 22.88 -2.12
N VAL A 326 -21.46 22.26 -2.47
CA VAL A 326 -21.07 21.99 -3.86
C VAL A 326 -20.98 20.48 -4.09
N LEU A 327 -21.59 20.00 -5.15
CA LEU A 327 -21.46 18.64 -5.64
C LEU A 327 -20.60 18.63 -6.90
N ILE A 328 -19.46 17.94 -6.88
CA ILE A 328 -18.68 17.60 -8.07
C ILE A 328 -18.95 16.14 -8.38
N LEU A 329 -19.58 15.86 -9.53
CA LEU A 329 -20.06 14.53 -9.89
C LEU A 329 -19.60 14.12 -11.27
N SER A 330 -19.05 12.89 -11.41
CA SER A 330 -18.83 12.30 -12.74
C SER A 330 -20.07 11.59 -13.26
N ASP A 331 -20.05 11.18 -14.53
CA ASP A 331 -21.06 10.26 -15.06
C ASP A 331 -21.23 9.05 -14.15
N ILE A 332 -22.47 8.66 -13.94
CA ILE A 332 -22.87 7.46 -13.20
C ILE A 332 -23.02 6.35 -14.21
N GLN A 333 -22.20 5.32 -14.08
CA GLN A 333 -22.16 4.19 -15.00
C GLN A 333 -23.03 3.03 -14.54
N GLN A 334 -23.46 2.18 -15.47
CA GLN A 334 -24.14 0.90 -15.22
C GLN A 334 -25.41 1.02 -14.35
N THR A 335 -26.24 2.02 -14.63
CA THR A 335 -27.51 2.21 -13.90
C THR A 335 -28.69 1.44 -14.50
N GLY A 336 -28.63 1.08 -15.79
CA GLY A 336 -29.75 0.53 -16.55
C GLY A 336 -30.94 1.47 -16.72
N VAL A 337 -30.77 2.73 -16.28
CA VAL A 337 -31.80 3.77 -16.34
C VAL A 337 -31.48 4.69 -17.50
N PRO A 338 -32.48 5.12 -18.30
CA PRO A 338 -32.28 6.11 -19.35
C PRO A 338 -31.63 7.40 -18.81
N ALA A 339 -30.77 8.03 -19.60
CA ALA A 339 -30.03 9.23 -19.18
C ALA A 339 -30.96 10.36 -18.66
N GLU A 340 -32.14 10.52 -19.27
CA GLU A 340 -33.21 11.42 -18.81
C GLU A 340 -33.61 11.17 -17.36
N THR A 341 -33.99 9.91 -17.04
CA THR A 341 -34.42 9.52 -15.70
C THR A 341 -33.28 9.64 -14.70
N LEU A 342 -32.04 9.29 -15.11
CA LEU A 342 -30.84 9.43 -14.30
C LEU A 342 -30.58 10.88 -13.92
N CYS A 343 -30.53 11.76 -14.90
CA CYS A 343 -30.26 13.20 -14.69
C CYS A 343 -31.35 13.84 -13.84
N THR A 344 -32.63 13.48 -14.06
CA THR A 344 -33.75 13.95 -13.24
C THR A 344 -33.57 13.50 -11.78
N HIS A 345 -33.26 12.25 -11.51
CA HIS A 345 -33.04 11.73 -10.16
C HIS A 345 -31.85 12.42 -9.47
N VAL A 346 -30.72 12.59 -10.17
CA VAL A 346 -29.53 13.27 -9.61
C VAL A 346 -29.89 14.72 -9.23
N SER A 347 -30.58 15.43 -10.12
CA SER A 347 -31.01 16.82 -9.89
C SER A 347 -31.93 16.94 -8.67
N GLN A 348 -32.92 16.04 -8.54
CA GLN A 348 -33.86 16.00 -7.42
C GLN A 348 -33.16 15.64 -6.10
N MET A 349 -32.32 14.61 -6.08
CA MET A 349 -31.56 14.19 -4.89
C MET A 349 -30.66 15.32 -4.39
N ALA A 350 -29.92 15.97 -5.28
CA ALA A 350 -29.05 17.07 -4.91
C ALA A 350 -29.86 18.23 -4.27
N ARG A 351 -31.02 18.59 -4.83
CA ARG A 351 -31.91 19.62 -4.25
C ARG A 351 -32.47 19.24 -2.88
N GLN A 352 -32.98 18.02 -2.75
CA GLN A 352 -33.54 17.53 -1.48
C GLN A 352 -32.52 17.54 -0.34
N ARG A 353 -31.24 17.33 -0.67
CA ARG A 353 -30.12 17.36 0.28
C ARG A 353 -29.46 18.73 0.46
N GLY A 354 -30.00 19.76 -0.19
CA GLY A 354 -29.60 21.17 -0.05
C GLY A 354 -28.24 21.46 -0.68
N ILE A 355 -27.93 20.84 -1.82
CA ILE A 355 -26.82 21.24 -2.68
C ILE A 355 -27.18 22.58 -3.33
N GLU A 356 -26.24 23.50 -3.43
CA GLU A 356 -26.40 24.84 -3.99
C GLU A 356 -25.70 24.99 -5.35
N ARG A 357 -24.63 24.21 -5.61
CA ARG A 357 -23.92 24.21 -6.88
C ARG A 357 -23.58 22.80 -7.32
N ILE A 358 -23.65 22.56 -8.65
CA ILE A 358 -23.27 21.29 -9.27
C ILE A 358 -22.20 21.53 -10.32
N MET A 359 -21.13 20.73 -10.30
CA MET A 359 -20.11 20.64 -11.34
C MET A 359 -20.12 19.22 -11.88
N ALA A 360 -20.75 19.00 -13.03
CA ALA A 360 -20.94 17.70 -13.64
C ALA A 360 -19.84 17.41 -14.68
N VAL A 361 -19.26 16.23 -14.63
CA VAL A 361 -18.16 15.81 -15.53
C VAL A 361 -18.56 14.58 -16.32
N GLY A 362 -18.48 14.65 -17.61
CA GLY A 362 -18.70 13.53 -18.53
C GLY A 362 -19.81 13.73 -19.55
N PRO A 363 -19.82 12.89 -20.60
CA PRO A 363 -20.72 13.04 -21.73
C PRO A 363 -22.21 12.74 -21.40
N VAL A 364 -22.50 11.81 -20.45
CA VAL A 364 -23.88 11.42 -20.11
C VAL A 364 -24.57 12.56 -19.38
N LEU A 365 -23.94 13.11 -18.32
CA LEU A 365 -24.48 14.28 -17.61
C LEU A 365 -24.51 15.51 -18.52
N GLY A 366 -23.49 15.67 -19.37
CA GLY A 366 -23.43 16.76 -20.34
C GLY A 366 -24.55 16.74 -21.39
N SER A 367 -25.00 15.55 -21.83
CA SER A 367 -26.13 15.38 -22.75
C SER A 367 -27.50 15.64 -22.08
N GLY A 368 -27.56 15.44 -20.75
CA GLY A 368 -28.78 15.66 -19.95
C GLY A 368 -28.92 17.05 -19.35
N ARG A 369 -28.25 18.07 -19.87
CA ARG A 369 -28.28 19.46 -19.34
C ARG A 369 -29.70 20.02 -19.12
N GLU A 370 -30.64 19.69 -19.96
CA GLU A 370 -32.03 20.14 -19.89
C GLU A 370 -32.71 19.74 -18.57
N TYR A 371 -32.32 18.59 -17.97
CA TYR A 371 -32.88 18.10 -16.70
C TYR A 371 -32.32 18.84 -15.47
N PHE A 372 -31.33 19.72 -15.68
CA PHE A 372 -30.75 20.61 -14.68
C PHE A 372 -31.13 22.07 -14.91
N SER A 373 -32.04 22.34 -15.84
CA SER A 373 -32.43 23.74 -16.21
C SER A 373 -32.87 24.60 -15.03
N GLU A 374 -33.46 24.00 -14.01
CA GLU A 374 -33.85 24.68 -12.79
C GLU A 374 -32.70 25.18 -11.91
N TRP A 375 -31.45 24.71 -12.16
CA TRP A 375 -30.27 25.18 -11.44
C TRP A 375 -29.65 26.44 -12.01
N GLY A 376 -30.02 26.83 -13.26
CA GLY A 376 -29.47 28.01 -13.94
C GLY A 376 -27.95 28.04 -13.91
N ASP A 377 -27.36 29.14 -13.53
CA ASP A 377 -25.91 29.35 -13.43
C ASP A 377 -25.25 28.60 -12.26
N ALA A 378 -26.02 27.86 -11.47
CA ALA A 378 -25.48 27.04 -10.38
C ALA A 378 -25.07 25.62 -10.82
N CYS A 379 -25.32 25.25 -12.09
CA CYS A 379 -24.92 23.93 -12.63
C CYS A 379 -24.06 24.08 -13.87
N HIS A 380 -22.83 23.61 -13.79
CA HIS A 380 -21.84 23.64 -14.88
C HIS A 380 -21.49 22.22 -15.34
N PHE A 381 -21.20 22.08 -16.64
CA PHE A 381 -20.90 20.77 -17.27
C PHE A 381 -19.57 20.82 -18.00
N TYR A 382 -18.72 19.83 -17.73
CA TYR A 382 -17.38 19.72 -18.26
C TYR A 382 -17.18 18.39 -18.98
N PRO A 383 -16.50 18.37 -20.15
CA PRO A 383 -16.21 17.13 -20.87
C PRO A 383 -15.29 16.19 -20.09
N SER A 384 -14.31 16.74 -19.38
CA SER A 384 -13.30 16.01 -18.64
C SER A 384 -12.97 16.64 -17.28
N THR A 385 -12.26 15.90 -16.44
CA THR A 385 -11.72 16.41 -15.17
C THR A 385 -10.70 17.52 -15.36
N ASP A 386 -9.92 17.48 -16.44
CA ASP A 386 -8.93 18.52 -16.74
C ASP A 386 -9.64 19.83 -17.15
N ASP A 387 -10.74 19.77 -17.93
CA ASP A 387 -11.57 20.94 -18.25
C ASP A 387 -12.20 21.55 -16.98
N LEU A 388 -12.74 20.71 -16.08
CA LEU A 388 -13.26 21.18 -14.80
C LEU A 388 -12.19 21.91 -14.00
N THR A 389 -11.03 21.27 -13.78
CA THR A 389 -9.97 21.82 -12.91
C THR A 389 -9.29 23.04 -13.48
N GLY A 390 -9.42 23.29 -14.77
CA GLY A 390 -8.98 24.51 -15.48
C GLY A 390 -10.00 25.65 -15.48
N SER A 391 -11.26 25.40 -15.07
CA SER A 391 -12.34 26.38 -15.16
C SER A 391 -12.26 27.48 -14.09
N GLU A 392 -12.82 28.65 -14.41
CA GLU A 392 -12.91 29.78 -13.48
C GLU A 392 -13.79 29.45 -12.26
N GLU A 393 -14.89 28.73 -12.47
CA GLU A 393 -15.81 28.30 -11.43
C GLU A 393 -15.15 27.39 -10.39
N PHE A 394 -14.28 26.50 -10.84
CA PHE A 394 -13.50 25.62 -9.96
C PHE A 394 -12.44 26.41 -9.18
N GLN A 395 -11.76 27.35 -9.83
CA GLN A 395 -10.76 28.20 -9.18
C GLN A 395 -11.38 29.16 -8.15
N ALA A 396 -12.62 29.56 -8.38
CA ALA A 396 -13.37 30.47 -7.51
C ALA A 396 -14.00 29.80 -6.27
N LEU A 397 -13.80 28.48 -6.06
CA LEU A 397 -14.32 27.79 -4.89
C LEU A 397 -13.69 28.32 -3.60
N HIS A 398 -14.53 28.82 -2.68
CA HIS A 398 -14.14 29.32 -1.37
C HIS A 398 -15.31 29.19 -0.39
N HIS A 399 -15.00 28.94 0.88
CA HIS A 399 -16.00 28.74 1.93
C HIS A 399 -17.12 27.76 1.53
N CYS A 400 -16.73 26.62 0.97
CA CYS A 400 -17.63 25.60 0.46
C CYS A 400 -17.44 24.28 1.21
N MET A 401 -18.52 23.52 1.35
CA MET A 401 -18.42 22.08 1.60
C MET A 401 -18.58 21.39 0.24
N VAL A 402 -17.55 20.67 -0.21
CA VAL A 402 -17.50 20.09 -1.55
C VAL A 402 -17.54 18.57 -1.44
N LEU A 403 -18.61 17.96 -1.96
CA LEU A 403 -18.68 16.51 -2.15
C LEU A 403 -18.10 16.15 -3.52
N ILE A 404 -17.02 15.38 -3.51
CA ILE A 404 -16.34 14.91 -4.71
C ILE A 404 -16.76 13.44 -4.92
N LYS A 405 -17.63 13.19 -5.89
CA LYS A 405 -18.23 11.90 -6.18
C LYS A 405 -17.99 11.50 -7.62
N GLY A 406 -17.13 10.51 -7.87
CA GLY A 406 -16.77 10.14 -9.24
C GLY A 406 -16.50 8.66 -9.43
N ALA A 407 -16.71 8.18 -10.66
CA ALA A 407 -16.25 6.87 -11.08
C ALA A 407 -14.74 6.92 -11.35
N ARG A 408 -14.04 5.81 -11.05
CA ARG A 408 -12.58 5.68 -11.16
C ARG A 408 -12.00 6.10 -12.53
N ALA A 409 -12.78 5.91 -13.61
CA ALA A 409 -12.37 6.27 -14.97
C ALA A 409 -12.21 7.80 -15.19
N PHE A 410 -12.71 8.64 -14.29
CA PHE A 410 -12.66 10.09 -14.41
C PHE A 410 -11.50 10.73 -13.64
N HIS A 411 -10.69 9.96 -12.91
CA HIS A 411 -9.49 10.43 -12.20
C HIS A 411 -9.77 11.63 -11.26
N PHE A 412 -10.79 11.50 -10.41
CA PHE A 412 -11.22 12.57 -9.50
C PHE A 412 -10.25 12.82 -8.33
N GLU A 413 -9.26 11.98 -8.14
CA GLU A 413 -8.10 12.25 -7.29
C GLU A 413 -7.43 13.59 -7.65
N LYS A 414 -7.35 13.94 -8.94
CA LYS A 414 -6.84 15.25 -9.40
C LYS A 414 -7.61 16.45 -8.82
N ILE A 415 -8.92 16.30 -8.60
CA ILE A 415 -9.77 17.34 -8.01
C ILE A 415 -9.42 17.52 -6.54
N THR A 416 -9.31 16.39 -5.82
CA THR A 416 -8.95 16.39 -4.39
C THR A 416 -7.58 17.02 -4.20
N ASP A 417 -6.58 16.63 -4.99
CA ASP A 417 -5.21 17.15 -4.90
C ASP A 417 -5.13 18.66 -5.12
N ARG A 418 -5.99 19.21 -5.99
CA ARG A 418 -6.04 20.67 -6.26
C ARG A 418 -6.84 21.46 -5.24
N LEU A 419 -7.83 20.85 -4.59
CA LEU A 419 -8.68 21.51 -3.60
C LEU A 419 -8.20 21.30 -2.17
N GLU A 420 -7.43 20.24 -1.87
CA GLU A 420 -6.96 19.97 -0.51
C GLU A 420 -6.11 21.13 0.01
N GLN A 421 -6.40 21.57 1.24
CA GLN A 421 -5.59 22.57 1.91
C GLN A 421 -4.22 21.96 2.24
N LYS A 422 -3.23 22.36 1.49
CA LYS A 422 -1.84 22.05 1.83
C LYS A 422 -1.46 22.97 2.99
N VAL A 423 -1.39 22.41 4.18
CA VAL A 423 -0.97 23.17 5.40
C VAL A 423 0.49 23.60 5.29
N HIS A 424 1.29 22.89 4.48
CA HIS A 424 2.62 23.24 4.04
C HIS A 424 2.68 23.16 2.52
N GLU A 425 3.25 24.18 1.88
CA GLU A 425 3.46 24.20 0.42
C GLU A 425 4.61 23.26 0.01
N THR A 426 5.48 22.91 0.96
CA THR A 426 6.55 21.91 0.78
C THR A 426 6.04 20.54 1.19
N ILE A 427 6.06 19.59 0.24
CA ILE A 427 5.55 18.23 0.40
C ILE A 427 6.55 17.20 -0.13
N LEU A 428 6.58 16.03 0.49
CA LEU A 428 7.24 14.84 -0.01
C LEU A 428 6.16 13.88 -0.55
N GLU A 429 6.09 13.75 -1.85
CA GLU A 429 5.24 12.75 -2.51
C GLU A 429 5.95 11.39 -2.46
N VAL A 430 5.24 10.36 -2.03
CA VAL A 430 5.78 8.99 -1.87
C VAL A 430 4.92 8.01 -2.66
N ASP A 431 5.53 7.40 -3.69
CA ASP A 431 4.90 6.36 -4.51
C ASP A 431 5.11 4.98 -3.89
N LEU A 432 4.07 4.47 -3.23
CA LEU A 432 4.07 3.12 -2.65
C LEU A 432 4.07 2.03 -3.74
N GLY A 433 3.55 2.33 -4.94
CA GLY A 433 3.64 1.44 -6.10
C GLY A 433 5.08 1.26 -6.58
N ALA A 434 5.88 2.34 -6.57
CA ALA A 434 7.30 2.28 -6.86
C ALA A 434 8.08 1.47 -5.82
N VAL A 435 7.73 1.58 -4.52
CA VAL A 435 8.30 0.72 -3.46
C VAL A 435 8.07 -0.75 -3.80
N VAL A 436 6.86 -1.12 -4.21
CA VAL A 436 6.53 -2.50 -4.60
C VAL A 436 7.27 -2.94 -5.86
N LYS A 437 7.37 -2.06 -6.86
CA LYS A 437 8.14 -2.35 -8.10
C LYS A 437 9.62 -2.62 -7.77
N ASN A 438 10.21 -1.81 -6.90
CA ASN A 438 11.60 -1.98 -6.46
C ASN A 438 11.79 -3.25 -5.61
N LEU A 439 10.88 -3.52 -4.67
CA LEU A 439 10.86 -4.77 -3.91
C LEU A 439 10.88 -5.97 -4.87
N ASN A 440 10.04 -5.96 -5.89
CA ASN A 440 9.91 -7.03 -6.86
C ASN A 440 11.13 -7.14 -7.78
N HIS A 441 11.75 -6.00 -8.12
CA HIS A 441 13.02 -5.99 -8.84
C HIS A 441 14.09 -6.78 -8.07
N TYR A 442 14.30 -6.51 -6.79
CA TYR A 442 15.28 -7.25 -5.98
C TYR A 442 14.87 -8.71 -5.74
N ARG A 443 13.60 -8.99 -5.58
CA ARG A 443 13.10 -10.37 -5.50
C ARG A 443 13.39 -11.19 -6.74
N SER A 444 13.47 -10.56 -7.92
CA SER A 444 13.81 -11.27 -9.17
C SER A 444 15.24 -11.84 -9.20
N PHE A 445 16.14 -11.32 -8.37
CA PHE A 445 17.50 -11.86 -8.22
C PHE A 445 17.62 -12.91 -7.12
N MET A 446 16.57 -13.15 -6.34
CA MET A 446 16.62 -14.05 -5.19
C MET A 446 16.38 -15.50 -5.61
N LYS A 447 16.99 -16.40 -4.86
CA LYS A 447 16.63 -17.83 -4.90
C LYS A 447 15.23 -18.03 -4.29
N PRO A 448 14.49 -19.06 -4.72
CA PRO A 448 13.10 -19.27 -4.27
C PRO A 448 12.91 -19.35 -2.75
N ASP A 449 13.84 -19.97 -2.05
CA ASP A 449 13.76 -20.20 -0.60
C ASP A 449 14.45 -19.12 0.25
N THR A 450 15.02 -18.09 -0.39
CA THR A 450 15.70 -17.01 0.31
C THR A 450 14.69 -15.98 0.82
N ARG A 451 14.70 -15.74 2.13
CA ARG A 451 13.87 -14.73 2.81
C ARG A 451 14.40 -13.32 2.60
N MET A 452 13.56 -12.33 2.89
CA MET A 452 13.95 -10.93 2.76
C MET A 452 13.65 -10.12 4.02
N VAL A 453 14.65 -9.36 4.46
CA VAL A 453 14.48 -8.25 5.42
C VAL A 453 14.41 -6.95 4.65
N CYS A 454 13.38 -6.14 4.88
CA CYS A 454 13.28 -4.78 4.35
C CYS A 454 13.62 -3.75 5.43
N MET A 455 14.55 -2.85 5.12
CA MET A 455 15.00 -1.81 6.04
C MET A 455 14.02 -0.62 6.02
N VAL A 456 13.36 -0.34 7.14
CA VAL A 456 12.43 0.79 7.32
C VAL A 456 12.86 1.75 8.43
N LYS A 457 14.14 1.70 8.81
CA LYS A 457 14.75 2.60 9.80
C LYS A 457 14.79 4.05 9.31
N ALA A 458 15.01 4.99 10.23
CA ALA A 458 15.05 6.43 9.96
C ALA A 458 13.80 6.90 9.20
N ASP A 459 12.63 6.55 9.74
CA ASP A 459 11.33 6.83 9.14
C ASP A 459 11.23 6.34 7.67
N ALA A 460 11.65 5.06 7.43
CA ALA A 460 11.75 4.47 6.09
C ALA A 460 12.55 5.38 5.13
N TYR A 461 13.75 5.76 5.55
CA TYR A 461 14.64 6.68 4.80
C TYR A 461 13.96 8.03 4.50
N GLY A 462 13.17 8.53 5.46
CA GLY A 462 12.45 9.80 5.34
C GLY A 462 11.12 9.72 4.58
N THR A 463 10.73 8.56 4.07
CA THR A 463 9.48 8.39 3.29
C THR A 463 8.25 8.09 4.13
N GLY A 464 8.40 7.84 5.44
CA GLY A 464 7.31 7.50 6.35
C GLY A 464 7.22 5.99 6.64
N ALA A 465 7.68 5.57 7.81
CA ALA A 465 7.86 4.16 8.15
C ALA A 465 6.55 3.36 8.18
N VAL A 466 5.47 3.95 8.67
CA VAL A 466 4.19 3.25 8.88
C VAL A 466 3.57 2.80 7.55
N GLU A 467 3.43 3.72 6.59
CA GLU A 467 2.78 3.42 5.32
C GLU A 467 3.63 2.49 4.44
N VAL A 468 4.94 2.68 4.45
CA VAL A 468 5.87 1.77 3.77
C VAL A 468 5.84 0.38 4.41
N ALA A 469 5.86 0.27 5.75
CA ALA A 469 5.79 -1.02 6.45
C ALA A 469 4.46 -1.75 6.21
N LYS A 470 3.32 -1.06 6.21
CA LYS A 470 2.01 -1.62 5.83
C LYS A 470 2.06 -2.19 4.41
N THR A 471 2.59 -1.41 3.45
CA THR A 471 2.75 -1.85 2.06
C THR A 471 3.62 -3.09 1.96
N LEU A 472 4.76 -3.12 2.65
CA LEU A 472 5.67 -4.26 2.65
C LEU A 472 5.05 -5.51 3.29
N GLN A 473 4.33 -5.35 4.40
CA GLN A 473 3.59 -6.44 5.05
C GLN A 473 2.51 -7.01 4.15
N ASP A 474 1.75 -6.16 3.44
CA ASP A 474 0.73 -6.60 2.47
C ASP A 474 1.36 -7.37 1.29
N HIS A 475 2.66 -7.14 1.02
CA HIS A 475 3.45 -7.86 0.02
C HIS A 475 4.31 -8.97 0.64
N ARG A 476 3.99 -9.43 1.87
CA ARG A 476 4.56 -10.60 2.53
C ARG A 476 6.09 -10.59 2.57
N VAL A 477 6.66 -9.52 3.08
CA VAL A 477 8.08 -9.54 3.46
C VAL A 477 8.23 -10.34 4.75
N ASP A 478 9.34 -11.09 4.88
CA ASP A 478 9.57 -11.96 6.03
C ASP A 478 9.91 -11.18 7.30
N TYR A 479 10.70 -10.12 7.15
CA TYR A 479 11.16 -9.27 8.23
C TYR A 479 11.16 -7.80 7.83
N LEU A 480 10.88 -6.94 8.79
CA LEU A 480 11.22 -5.53 8.75
C LEU A 480 12.42 -5.28 9.68
N ALA A 481 13.24 -4.27 9.40
CA ALA A 481 14.31 -3.90 10.29
C ALA A 481 14.34 -2.38 10.51
N VAL A 482 14.43 -2.00 11.79
CA VAL A 482 14.52 -0.62 12.24
C VAL A 482 15.81 -0.41 13.06
N ALA A 483 16.18 0.84 13.32
CA ALA A 483 17.39 1.12 14.07
C ALA A 483 17.19 0.94 15.57
N VAL A 484 16.17 1.49 16.15
CA VAL A 484 15.92 1.58 17.62
C VAL A 484 14.55 1.04 17.99
N ALA A 485 14.37 0.72 19.27
CA ALA A 485 13.12 0.14 19.79
C ALA A 485 11.89 1.02 19.54
N ASP A 486 12.02 2.34 19.67
CA ASP A 486 10.90 3.28 19.51
C ASP A 486 10.32 3.26 18.09
N GLU A 487 11.15 3.09 17.07
CA GLU A 487 10.67 2.88 15.69
C GLU A 487 9.86 1.59 15.59
N GLY A 488 10.34 0.50 16.22
CA GLY A 488 9.61 -0.77 16.26
C GLY A 488 8.27 -0.68 17.00
N VAL A 489 8.24 0.03 18.12
CA VAL A 489 6.99 0.29 18.88
C VAL A 489 6.00 1.07 18.02
N THR A 490 6.45 2.10 17.32
CA THR A 490 5.59 2.87 16.40
C THR A 490 4.96 1.97 15.34
N LEU A 491 5.74 1.06 14.74
CA LEU A 491 5.21 0.10 13.77
C LEU A 491 4.21 -0.87 14.40
N ARG A 492 4.50 -1.40 15.60
CA ARG A 492 3.54 -2.28 16.31
C ARG A 492 2.23 -1.58 16.63
N GLN A 493 2.29 -0.34 17.12
CA GLN A 493 1.11 0.49 17.39
C GLN A 493 0.30 0.81 16.13
N ALA A 494 0.96 0.86 14.98
CA ALA A 494 0.31 1.00 13.67
C ALA A 494 -0.24 -0.32 13.08
N GLY A 495 -0.19 -1.43 13.85
CA GLY A 495 -0.74 -2.73 13.44
C GLY A 495 0.18 -3.58 12.58
N ILE A 496 1.48 -3.34 12.59
CA ILE A 496 2.44 -4.22 11.90
C ILE A 496 2.66 -5.49 12.72
N THR A 497 2.36 -6.65 12.14
CA THR A 497 2.52 -7.97 12.75
C THR A 497 3.75 -8.73 12.24
N ALA A 498 4.32 -8.32 11.11
CA ALA A 498 5.57 -8.89 10.57
C ALA A 498 6.69 -8.87 11.62
N ASN A 499 7.64 -9.80 11.55
CA ASN A 499 8.79 -9.82 12.45
C ASN A 499 9.61 -8.52 12.29
N ILE A 500 10.01 -7.92 13.40
CA ILE A 500 10.77 -6.66 13.41
C ILE A 500 12.10 -6.86 14.12
N MET A 501 13.18 -6.66 13.36
CA MET A 501 14.56 -6.69 13.85
C MET A 501 15.00 -5.30 14.30
N ILE A 502 15.60 -5.20 15.49
CA ILE A 502 16.19 -3.97 16.05
C ILE A 502 17.70 -4.01 15.86
N MET A 503 18.23 -3.11 15.04
CA MET A 503 19.65 -3.10 14.64
C MET A 503 20.58 -2.45 15.67
N ASN A 504 20.08 -1.57 16.54
CA ASN A 504 20.84 -0.92 17.60
C ASN A 504 20.04 -0.95 18.92
N PRO A 505 19.87 -2.12 19.53
CA PRO A 505 19.10 -2.20 20.77
C PRO A 505 19.83 -1.52 21.92
N GLU A 506 19.12 -0.68 22.67
CA GLU A 506 19.60 -0.06 23.89
C GLU A 506 19.27 -0.93 25.10
N MET A 507 20.18 -0.98 26.10
CA MET A 507 19.94 -1.81 27.29
C MET A 507 18.73 -1.31 28.11
N SER A 508 18.39 -0.04 28.01
CA SER A 508 17.20 0.57 28.65
C SER A 508 15.90 0.13 28.00
N SER A 509 15.92 -0.42 26.78
CA SER A 509 14.74 -0.77 26.02
C SER A 509 14.35 -2.27 26.11
N PHE A 510 15.08 -3.10 26.84
CA PHE A 510 14.85 -4.56 26.84
C PHE A 510 13.42 -4.97 27.21
N ARG A 511 12.81 -4.36 28.23
CA ARG A 511 11.40 -4.62 28.57
C ARG A 511 10.46 -4.29 27.42
N THR A 512 10.73 -3.19 26.73
CA THR A 512 9.97 -2.78 25.54
C THR A 512 10.12 -3.80 24.43
N LEU A 513 11.35 -4.34 24.21
CA LEU A 513 11.58 -5.40 23.22
C LEU A 513 10.72 -6.64 23.54
N PHE A 514 10.71 -7.08 24.79
CA PHE A 514 9.90 -8.23 25.22
C PHE A 514 8.41 -7.98 25.06
N GLN A 515 7.94 -6.80 25.50
CA GLN A 515 6.53 -6.42 25.47
C GLN A 515 5.96 -6.36 24.05
N TYR A 516 6.74 -5.86 23.10
CA TYR A 516 6.30 -5.66 21.73
C TYR A 516 6.79 -6.73 20.74
N GLY A 517 7.48 -7.78 21.23
CA GLY A 517 8.03 -8.84 20.38
C GLY A 517 9.00 -8.29 19.32
N LEU A 518 9.94 -7.43 19.74
CA LEU A 518 10.94 -6.82 18.87
C LEU A 518 12.27 -7.56 19.02
N GLU A 519 12.80 -8.11 17.94
CA GLU A 519 13.91 -9.06 17.95
C GLU A 519 15.26 -8.31 17.83
N PRO A 520 16.08 -8.26 18.92
CA PRO A 520 17.30 -7.46 18.89
C PRO A 520 18.47 -8.15 18.20
N GLU A 521 19.29 -7.33 17.50
CA GLU A 521 20.66 -7.69 17.15
C GLU A 521 21.53 -7.78 18.43
N VAL A 522 22.37 -8.82 18.51
CA VAL A 522 23.32 -9.00 19.60
C VAL A 522 24.74 -9.06 19.04
N TYR A 523 25.58 -8.10 19.41
CA TYR A 523 26.89 -7.88 18.83
C TYR A 523 28.06 -7.93 19.84
N SER A 524 27.77 -8.11 21.13
CA SER A 524 28.80 -8.14 22.16
C SER A 524 28.37 -8.95 23.38
N PHE A 525 29.34 -9.48 24.13
CA PHE A 525 29.06 -10.19 25.38
C PHE A 525 28.37 -9.30 26.42
N ARG A 526 28.76 -8.01 26.50
CA ARG A 526 28.10 -7.06 27.40
C ARG A 526 26.60 -6.95 27.14
N LEU A 527 26.23 -6.81 25.88
CA LEU A 527 24.81 -6.71 25.47
C LEU A 527 24.09 -8.06 25.72
N LEU A 528 24.72 -9.18 25.39
CA LEU A 528 24.16 -10.52 25.60
C LEU A 528 23.88 -10.79 27.08
N GLU A 529 24.85 -10.53 27.98
CA GLU A 529 24.68 -10.76 29.41
C GLU A 529 23.59 -9.85 30.01
N ALA A 530 23.54 -8.58 29.60
CA ALA A 530 22.51 -7.67 30.07
C ALA A 530 21.11 -8.10 29.61
N LEU A 531 20.98 -8.55 28.35
CA LEU A 531 19.72 -9.02 27.78
C LEU A 531 19.24 -10.31 28.48
N ILE A 532 20.13 -11.27 28.68
CA ILE A 532 19.83 -12.52 29.42
C ILE A 532 19.38 -12.19 30.84
N GLY A 533 20.13 -11.34 31.56
CA GLY A 533 19.79 -10.97 32.92
C GLY A 533 18.44 -10.25 33.05
N GLU A 534 18.06 -9.41 32.07
CA GLU A 534 16.74 -8.78 32.07
C GLU A 534 15.65 -9.79 31.70
N ALA A 535 15.87 -10.66 30.71
CA ALA A 535 14.92 -11.70 30.33
C ALA A 535 14.63 -12.66 31.49
N GLU A 536 15.67 -13.08 32.24
CA GLU A 536 15.53 -13.92 33.44
C GLU A 536 14.70 -13.21 34.52
N ARG A 537 14.93 -11.91 34.77
CA ARG A 537 14.15 -11.10 35.72
C ARG A 537 12.68 -10.99 35.36
N GLU A 538 12.38 -10.86 34.07
CA GLU A 538 11.02 -10.77 33.54
C GLU A 538 10.37 -12.15 33.30
N GLY A 539 11.09 -13.25 33.55
CA GLY A 539 10.61 -14.63 33.33
C GLY A 539 10.46 -14.99 31.84
N VAL A 540 11.16 -14.30 30.96
CA VAL A 540 11.13 -14.54 29.52
C VAL A 540 12.02 -15.73 29.18
N VAL A 541 11.51 -16.63 28.35
CA VAL A 541 12.20 -17.86 27.92
C VAL A 541 12.19 -17.94 26.40
N GLY A 542 13.34 -18.28 25.78
CA GLY A 542 13.45 -18.51 24.35
C GLY A 542 13.21 -17.26 23.49
N PHE A 543 13.54 -16.07 24.01
CA PHE A 543 13.35 -14.83 23.24
C PHE A 543 14.28 -14.81 22.02
N PRO A 544 13.76 -14.56 20.78
CA PRO A 544 14.56 -14.60 19.56
C PRO A 544 15.56 -13.44 19.51
N ILE A 545 16.81 -13.78 19.14
CA ILE A 545 17.89 -12.81 18.95
C ILE A 545 18.63 -13.06 17.64
N HIS A 546 19.25 -12.01 17.11
CA HIS A 546 20.04 -12.03 15.89
C HIS A 546 21.51 -11.81 16.20
N ILE A 547 22.34 -12.82 16.03
CA ILE A 547 23.78 -12.76 16.32
C ILE A 547 24.50 -12.03 15.19
N LYS A 548 25.27 -11.00 15.51
CA LYS A 548 26.07 -10.27 14.53
C LYS A 548 27.54 -10.65 14.63
N LEU A 549 28.14 -10.99 13.48
CA LEU A 549 29.56 -11.24 13.34
C LEU A 549 30.26 -10.06 12.63
N ASP A 550 31.41 -9.66 13.13
CA ASP A 550 32.29 -8.70 12.45
C ASP A 550 33.29 -9.45 11.56
N THR A 551 33.05 -9.41 10.28
CA THR A 551 33.90 -10.03 9.28
C THR A 551 34.84 -9.04 8.56
N GLY A 552 35.00 -7.83 9.11
CA GLY A 552 35.92 -6.82 8.57
C GLY A 552 35.40 -5.40 8.48
N MET A 553 34.12 -5.16 8.82
CA MET A 553 33.55 -3.81 8.85
C MET A 553 34.06 -2.98 10.06
N ARG A 554 34.44 -3.64 11.14
CA ARG A 554 34.99 -3.06 12.38
C ARG A 554 34.03 -2.05 13.05
N ARG A 555 32.74 -2.30 12.91
CA ARG A 555 31.68 -1.45 13.50
C ARG A 555 31.08 -2.10 14.74
N MET A 556 30.51 -3.28 14.63
CA MET A 556 29.88 -4.07 15.70
C MET A 556 29.85 -5.54 15.27
N GLY A 557 29.98 -6.46 16.23
CA GLY A 557 29.86 -7.90 16.00
C GLY A 557 30.87 -8.70 16.80
N PHE A 558 30.59 -9.98 17.00
CA PHE A 558 31.54 -10.94 17.57
C PHE A 558 32.59 -11.29 16.52
N ASP A 559 33.81 -11.51 16.98
CA ASP A 559 34.90 -11.99 16.11
C ASP A 559 34.67 -13.48 15.76
N PRO A 560 34.51 -13.81 14.47
CA PRO A 560 34.24 -15.19 14.03
C PRO A 560 35.41 -16.17 14.26
N GLU A 561 36.59 -15.67 14.58
CA GLU A 561 37.77 -16.52 14.85
C GLU A 561 38.05 -16.69 16.33
N HIS A 562 37.71 -15.69 17.18
CA HIS A 562 38.13 -15.70 18.58
C HIS A 562 36.96 -15.80 19.57
N ASP A 563 35.75 -15.37 19.21
CA ASP A 563 34.63 -15.27 20.15
C ASP A 563 33.66 -16.45 20.09
N MET A 564 33.67 -17.25 19.02
CA MET A 564 32.62 -18.21 18.73
C MET A 564 32.47 -19.31 19.80
N GLU A 565 33.57 -19.84 20.31
CA GLU A 565 33.53 -20.89 21.34
C GLU A 565 32.84 -20.38 22.62
N ARG A 566 33.26 -19.20 23.10
CA ARG A 566 32.69 -18.55 24.28
C ARG A 566 31.21 -18.19 24.07
N LEU A 567 30.88 -17.67 22.90
CA LEU A 567 29.52 -17.32 22.53
C LEU A 567 28.58 -18.52 22.53
N ILE A 568 29.01 -19.63 21.90
CA ILE A 568 28.26 -20.89 21.84
C ILE A 568 28.06 -21.46 23.24
N GLN A 569 29.10 -21.54 24.04
CA GLN A 569 29.02 -22.02 25.41
C GLN A 569 28.01 -21.19 26.21
N ARG A 570 28.08 -19.86 26.09
CA ARG A 570 27.15 -18.97 26.83
C ARG A 570 25.70 -19.17 26.39
N LEU A 571 25.42 -19.25 25.10
CA LEU A 571 24.08 -19.48 24.56
C LEU A 571 23.48 -20.84 24.94
N GLN A 572 24.32 -21.88 25.05
CA GLN A 572 23.90 -23.24 25.43
C GLN A 572 23.56 -23.36 26.93
N HIS A 573 24.17 -22.52 27.80
CA HIS A 573 24.00 -22.57 29.25
C HIS A 573 22.99 -21.53 29.79
N GLN A 574 21.97 -21.26 29.00
CA GLN A 574 20.85 -20.40 29.39
C GLN A 574 19.60 -20.77 28.59
N SER A 575 18.43 -20.32 29.02
CA SER A 575 17.14 -20.57 28.33
C SER A 575 16.38 -19.28 28.01
N ALA A 576 16.90 -18.11 28.44
CA ALA A 576 16.22 -16.84 28.28
C ALA A 576 16.12 -16.38 26.81
N VAL A 577 17.18 -16.59 26.04
CA VAL A 577 17.23 -16.17 24.62
C VAL A 577 17.60 -17.34 23.69
N ILE A 578 17.21 -17.24 22.43
CA ILE A 578 17.50 -18.24 21.38
C ILE A 578 18.06 -17.55 20.14
N PRO A 579 19.21 -17.98 19.58
CA PRO A 579 19.72 -17.43 18.35
C PRO A 579 18.85 -17.87 17.17
N CYS A 580 18.02 -16.98 16.62
CA CYS A 580 17.18 -17.28 15.47
C CYS A 580 17.88 -16.97 14.13
N SER A 581 18.81 -16.02 14.13
CA SER A 581 19.67 -15.77 12.96
C SER A 581 21.10 -15.40 13.34
N VAL A 582 22.00 -15.52 12.38
CA VAL A 582 23.37 -15.02 12.43
C VAL A 582 23.67 -14.26 11.14
N PHE A 583 24.29 -13.09 11.25
CA PHE A 583 24.56 -12.24 10.10
C PHE A 583 25.84 -11.42 10.19
N SER A 584 26.30 -10.95 9.05
CA SER A 584 27.35 -9.94 8.92
C SER A 584 26.95 -8.90 7.89
N HIS A 585 27.85 -8.02 7.48
CA HIS A 585 27.59 -6.95 6.53
C HIS A 585 28.76 -6.76 5.58
N PHE A 586 28.48 -6.80 4.27
CA PHE A 586 29.47 -6.48 3.27
C PHE A 586 29.89 -5.00 3.34
N VAL A 587 31.20 -4.76 3.20
CA VAL A 587 31.76 -3.41 3.22
C VAL A 587 31.76 -2.78 1.83
N GLY A 588 32.08 -3.58 0.80
CA GLY A 588 32.33 -3.10 -0.55
C GLY A 588 31.62 -3.90 -1.64
N SER A 589 30.41 -4.42 -1.35
CA SER A 589 29.62 -5.16 -2.36
C SER A 589 29.08 -4.31 -3.50
N ASP A 590 29.22 -2.99 -3.43
CA ASP A 590 28.83 -2.00 -4.41
C ASP A 590 29.88 -1.71 -5.48
N SER A 591 31.14 -2.23 -5.33
CA SER A 591 32.21 -2.06 -6.31
C SER A 591 32.95 -3.37 -6.55
N ASP A 592 33.26 -3.64 -7.82
CA ASP A 592 34.08 -4.79 -8.23
C ASP A 592 35.50 -4.74 -7.67
N ASP A 593 36.01 -3.55 -7.36
CA ASP A 593 37.35 -3.34 -6.76
C ASP A 593 37.51 -4.04 -5.40
N PHE A 594 36.42 -4.33 -4.72
CA PHE A 594 36.40 -4.94 -3.39
C PHE A 594 35.93 -6.39 -3.38
N ASP A 595 35.85 -7.04 -4.54
CA ASP A 595 35.36 -8.41 -4.67
C ASP A 595 36.17 -9.40 -3.81
N ASP A 596 37.49 -9.33 -3.85
CA ASP A 596 38.34 -10.23 -3.07
C ASP A 596 38.14 -10.04 -1.57
N PHE A 597 37.95 -8.80 -1.11
CA PHE A 597 37.60 -8.50 0.27
C PHE A 597 36.22 -9.03 0.65
N SER A 598 35.25 -8.86 -0.22
CA SER A 598 33.89 -9.38 -0.01
C SER A 598 33.87 -10.90 0.06
N ARG A 599 34.65 -11.61 -0.78
CA ARG A 599 34.84 -13.08 -0.71
C ARG A 599 35.50 -13.50 0.59
N HIS A 600 36.49 -12.74 1.05
CA HIS A 600 37.12 -12.99 2.35
C HIS A 600 36.16 -12.80 3.51
N GLN A 601 35.32 -11.72 3.48
CA GLN A 601 34.28 -11.51 4.47
C GLN A 601 33.29 -12.66 4.51
N PHE A 602 32.88 -13.17 3.33
CA PHE A 602 31.97 -14.31 3.25
C PHE A 602 32.60 -15.58 3.83
N ALA A 603 33.87 -15.87 3.54
CA ALA A 603 34.56 -17.02 4.09
C ALA A 603 34.62 -16.99 5.62
N LEU A 604 34.95 -15.84 6.22
CA LEU A 604 34.92 -15.66 7.67
C LEU A 604 33.52 -15.83 8.25
N PHE A 605 32.52 -15.25 7.59
CA PHE A 605 31.11 -15.39 7.98
C PHE A 605 30.67 -16.85 7.94
N GLN A 606 30.98 -17.55 6.86
CA GLN A 606 30.64 -18.97 6.70
C GLN A 606 31.27 -19.83 7.79
N LYS A 607 32.55 -19.59 8.14
CA LYS A 607 33.25 -20.29 9.23
C LYS A 607 32.50 -20.09 10.56
N GLY A 608 32.24 -18.83 10.99
CA GLY A 608 31.60 -18.55 12.27
C GLY A 608 30.15 -19.02 12.32
N SER A 609 29.38 -18.78 11.24
CA SER A 609 27.95 -19.19 11.16
C SER A 609 27.79 -20.71 11.14
N ASN A 610 28.69 -21.47 10.51
CA ASN A 610 28.69 -22.95 10.53
C ASN A 610 28.99 -23.47 11.93
N GLN A 611 29.95 -22.87 12.67
CA GLN A 611 30.23 -23.24 14.06
C GLN A 611 28.99 -23.05 14.93
N LEU A 612 28.34 -21.90 14.81
CA LEU A 612 27.10 -21.63 15.54
C LEU A 612 26.00 -22.62 15.18
N GLN A 613 25.70 -22.84 13.89
CA GLN A 613 24.69 -23.81 13.46
C GLN A 613 24.95 -25.22 13.97
N SER A 614 26.22 -25.68 13.97
CA SER A 614 26.58 -27.02 14.43
C SER A 614 26.32 -27.24 15.92
N ALA A 615 26.26 -26.15 16.70
CA ALA A 615 26.06 -26.22 18.14
C ALA A 615 24.56 -26.26 18.53
N PHE A 616 23.65 -25.99 17.61
CA PHE A 616 22.21 -25.94 17.85
C PHE A 616 21.43 -26.87 16.91
N ARG A 617 20.33 -27.46 17.43
CA ARG A 617 19.50 -28.41 16.65
C ARG A 617 18.53 -27.67 15.71
N HIS A 618 18.06 -26.49 16.11
CA HIS A 618 17.16 -25.67 15.27
C HIS A 618 17.97 -24.99 14.16
N HIS A 619 17.29 -24.66 13.07
CA HIS A 619 17.89 -23.93 11.97
C HIS A 619 18.10 -22.46 12.37
N ILE A 620 19.34 -21.99 12.24
CA ILE A 620 19.71 -20.58 12.45
C ILE A 620 19.83 -19.93 11.08
N ILE A 621 18.96 -18.94 10.82
CA ILE A 621 18.92 -18.21 9.54
C ILE A 621 20.24 -17.45 9.33
N ARG A 622 20.88 -17.63 8.19
CA ARG A 622 22.18 -17.01 7.88
C ARG A 622 22.02 -15.96 6.79
N HIS A 623 22.56 -14.77 7.01
CA HIS A 623 22.46 -13.69 6.03
C HIS A 623 23.64 -12.72 6.07
N ILE A 624 24.10 -12.28 4.88
CA ILE A 624 25.19 -11.32 4.73
C ILE A 624 24.90 -10.24 3.68
N CYS A 625 24.19 -10.58 2.58
CA CYS A 625 23.93 -9.68 1.48
C CYS A 625 23.08 -8.45 1.90
N ASN A 626 23.59 -7.26 1.57
CA ASN A 626 22.85 -6.00 1.53
C ASN A 626 22.25 -5.78 0.12
N SER A 627 21.68 -4.61 -0.19
CA SER A 627 21.08 -4.34 -1.51
C SER A 627 22.02 -4.65 -2.67
N ALA A 628 23.26 -4.15 -2.64
CA ALA A 628 24.24 -4.43 -3.70
C ALA A 628 24.62 -5.91 -3.75
N GLY A 629 24.80 -6.54 -2.60
CA GLY A 629 25.16 -7.96 -2.51
C GLY A 629 24.08 -8.92 -3.04
N ILE A 630 22.82 -8.50 -3.07
CA ILE A 630 21.73 -9.32 -3.64
C ILE A 630 21.96 -9.57 -5.14
N GLU A 631 22.38 -8.55 -5.87
CA GLU A 631 22.64 -8.62 -7.31
C GLU A 631 24.04 -9.11 -7.62
N HIS A 632 25.04 -8.59 -6.88
CA HIS A 632 26.45 -8.82 -7.17
C HIS A 632 26.94 -10.21 -6.80
N PHE A 633 26.41 -10.78 -5.68
CA PHE A 633 26.82 -12.07 -5.14
C PHE A 633 25.61 -13.00 -4.93
N PRO A 634 24.91 -13.41 -6.00
CA PRO A 634 23.73 -14.27 -5.89
C PRO A 634 24.04 -15.60 -5.21
N GLU A 635 25.29 -16.08 -5.27
CA GLU A 635 25.75 -17.28 -4.60
C GLU A 635 25.81 -17.15 -3.07
N TYR A 636 25.90 -15.91 -2.53
CA TYR A 636 26.05 -15.63 -1.10
C TYR A 636 24.74 -15.21 -0.41
N GLN A 637 23.59 -15.33 -1.08
CA GLN A 637 22.29 -14.95 -0.52
C GLN A 637 21.89 -15.76 0.72
N MET A 638 22.35 -17.03 0.79
CA MET A 638 22.08 -17.97 1.90
C MET A 638 20.56 -18.06 2.21
N ASP A 639 20.18 -18.02 3.50
CA ASP A 639 18.80 -18.20 3.93
C ASP A 639 17.97 -16.89 3.86
N MET A 640 18.65 -15.71 3.90
CA MET A 640 17.98 -14.41 3.93
C MET A 640 18.87 -13.29 3.39
N VAL A 641 18.27 -12.25 2.84
CA VAL A 641 18.95 -11.04 2.36
C VAL A 641 18.36 -9.78 3.00
N ARG A 642 19.08 -8.64 2.97
CA ARG A 642 18.62 -7.38 3.55
C ARG A 642 18.56 -6.30 2.49
N LEU A 643 17.34 -5.88 2.14
CA LEU A 643 17.08 -4.83 1.18
C LEU A 643 16.95 -3.47 1.90
N GLY A 644 17.80 -2.53 1.52
CA GLY A 644 17.83 -1.16 2.04
C GLY A 644 17.57 -0.13 0.93
N LEU A 645 18.61 0.58 0.48
CA LEU A 645 18.50 1.70 -0.45
C LEU A 645 17.78 1.37 -1.75
N GLY A 646 17.99 0.15 -2.28
CA GLY A 646 17.31 -0.30 -3.49
C GLY A 646 15.79 -0.27 -3.40
N LEU A 647 15.23 -0.48 -2.20
CA LEU A 647 13.79 -0.37 -1.97
C LEU A 647 13.26 1.05 -2.25
N TYR A 648 14.07 2.06 -1.96
CA TYR A 648 13.73 3.48 -2.10
C TYR A 648 14.11 4.08 -3.46
N GLY A 649 14.42 3.23 -4.44
CA GLY A 649 14.57 3.62 -5.83
C GLY A 649 15.97 4.04 -6.24
N VAL A 650 17.01 3.71 -5.47
CA VAL A 650 18.40 3.98 -5.83
C VAL A 650 19.18 2.67 -5.92
N ASP A 651 19.71 2.37 -7.08
CA ASP A 651 20.60 1.24 -7.29
C ASP A 651 21.91 1.46 -6.53
N SER A 652 22.22 0.53 -5.63
CA SER A 652 23.36 0.66 -4.71
C SER A 652 24.72 0.57 -5.39
N ARG A 653 24.84 0.02 -6.61
CA ARG A 653 26.09 -0.10 -7.36
C ARG A 653 26.33 1.06 -8.32
N THR A 654 25.28 1.49 -9.00
CA THR A 654 25.40 2.48 -10.08
C THR A 654 24.94 3.87 -9.67
N ASN A 655 24.31 4.02 -8.49
CA ASN A 655 23.58 5.22 -8.05
C ASN A 655 22.50 5.70 -9.04
N LYS A 656 22.10 4.85 -9.97
CA LYS A 656 21.02 5.16 -10.90
C LYS A 656 19.68 5.02 -10.21
N THR A 657 18.73 5.80 -10.66
CA THR A 657 17.33 5.68 -10.22
C THR A 657 16.73 4.42 -10.81
N LEU A 658 16.14 3.58 -9.94
CA LEU A 658 15.23 2.50 -10.29
C LEU A 658 13.82 3.09 -10.53
N ASN A 659 12.79 2.63 -9.83
CA ASN A 659 11.52 3.34 -9.82
C ASN A 659 11.57 4.42 -8.74
N ASN A 660 11.33 5.68 -9.11
CA ASN A 660 11.40 6.79 -8.18
C ASN A 660 10.32 6.70 -7.10
N VAL A 661 10.74 6.59 -5.84
CA VAL A 661 9.82 6.46 -4.70
C VAL A 661 9.40 7.80 -4.14
N SER A 662 10.32 8.78 -4.09
CA SER A 662 10.05 10.04 -3.40
C SER A 662 10.36 11.25 -4.28
N THR A 663 9.46 12.25 -4.23
CA THR A 663 9.62 13.52 -4.92
C THR A 663 9.36 14.67 -3.94
N LEU A 664 10.39 15.48 -3.67
CA LEU A 664 10.27 16.66 -2.81
C LEU A 664 9.92 17.86 -3.67
N ARG A 665 8.77 18.47 -3.37
CA ARG A 665 8.23 19.62 -4.11
C ARG A 665 7.86 20.77 -3.19
N THR A 666 7.91 21.96 -3.77
CA THR A 666 7.42 23.20 -3.16
C THR A 666 6.82 24.11 -4.23
N THR A 667 6.49 25.36 -3.89
CA THR A 667 5.91 26.35 -4.80
C THR A 667 6.65 27.67 -4.75
N ILE A 668 6.49 28.52 -5.77
CA ILE A 668 7.03 29.87 -5.76
C ILE A 668 6.12 30.75 -4.91
N LEU A 669 6.68 31.39 -3.86
CA LEU A 669 5.93 32.32 -3.01
C LEU A 669 5.84 33.71 -3.63
N GLN A 670 6.96 34.22 -4.12
CA GLN A 670 7.10 35.59 -4.63
C GLN A 670 8.24 35.70 -5.63
N ILE A 671 8.09 36.55 -6.63
CA ILE A 671 9.14 36.85 -7.61
C ILE A 671 9.50 38.32 -7.53
N HIS A 672 10.78 38.62 -7.34
CA HIS A 672 11.35 39.95 -7.34
C HIS A 672 12.17 40.21 -8.61
N ASN A 673 12.00 41.40 -9.21
CA ASN A 673 12.93 41.91 -10.22
C ASN A 673 14.06 42.63 -9.49
N VAL A 674 15.27 42.15 -9.61
CA VAL A 674 16.46 42.64 -8.91
C VAL A 674 17.48 43.15 -9.91
N PRO A 675 17.89 44.45 -9.84
CA PRO A 675 18.87 45.03 -10.78
C PRO A 675 20.26 44.39 -10.68
N ALA A 676 20.99 44.47 -11.77
CA ALA A 676 22.41 44.11 -11.81
C ALA A 676 23.22 44.90 -10.73
N GLY A 677 24.19 44.25 -10.10
CA GLY A 677 25.01 44.82 -9.03
C GLY A 677 24.38 44.74 -7.64
N GLU A 678 23.11 44.36 -7.50
CA GLU A 678 22.51 44.11 -6.20
C GLU A 678 22.80 42.69 -5.69
N SER A 679 22.67 42.49 -4.36
CA SER A 679 22.96 41.22 -3.70
C SER A 679 21.71 40.54 -3.23
N VAL A 680 21.73 39.18 -3.16
CA VAL A 680 20.65 38.35 -2.70
C VAL A 680 21.02 37.62 -1.42
N GLY A 681 20.12 37.62 -0.43
CA GLY A 681 20.17 36.82 0.79
C GLY A 681 21.16 37.33 1.86
N TYR A 682 21.28 36.50 2.92
CA TYR A 682 22.12 36.80 4.07
C TYR A 682 23.60 36.97 3.71
N SER A 683 24.27 37.90 4.40
CA SER A 683 25.70 38.19 4.25
C SER A 683 26.08 38.75 2.85
N ARG A 684 25.09 39.07 2.01
CA ARG A 684 25.32 39.64 0.65
C ARG A 684 26.32 38.84 -0.17
N ARG A 685 26.33 37.52 -0.10
CA ARG A 685 27.35 36.66 -0.72
C ARG A 685 27.22 36.56 -2.23
N THR A 686 26.01 36.59 -2.78
CA THR A 686 25.78 36.53 -4.22
C THR A 686 25.38 37.91 -4.72
N PHE A 687 26.19 38.48 -5.64
CA PHE A 687 25.83 39.67 -6.40
C PHE A 687 25.39 39.31 -7.80
N LEU A 688 24.33 39.95 -8.27
CA LEU A 688 23.78 39.69 -9.60
C LEU A 688 24.58 40.44 -10.67
N THR A 689 24.91 39.78 -11.76
CA THR A 689 25.71 40.34 -12.88
C THR A 689 24.82 40.95 -13.98
N ARG A 690 23.54 40.68 -13.94
CA ARG A 690 22.49 41.20 -14.84
C ARG A 690 21.20 41.46 -14.07
N ASP A 691 20.28 42.20 -14.65
CA ASP A 691 18.92 42.32 -14.16
C ASP A 691 18.29 40.94 -14.12
N SER A 692 17.80 40.53 -12.97
CA SER A 692 17.38 39.15 -12.71
C SER A 692 16.00 39.06 -12.06
N ARG A 693 15.28 37.96 -12.33
CA ARG A 693 14.07 37.57 -11.63
C ARG A 693 14.44 36.54 -10.57
N ILE A 694 14.25 36.91 -9.31
CA ILE A 694 14.61 36.04 -8.17
C ILE A 694 13.31 35.60 -7.49
N ALA A 695 13.07 34.28 -7.46
CA ALA A 695 11.93 33.68 -6.80
C ALA A 695 12.29 33.20 -5.40
N SER A 696 11.40 33.45 -4.44
CA SER A 696 11.47 32.88 -3.09
C SER A 696 10.58 31.62 -3.01
N ILE A 697 11.12 30.56 -2.44
CA ILE A 697 10.41 29.28 -2.26
C ILE A 697 10.45 28.84 -0.78
N PRO A 698 9.34 28.28 -0.22
CA PRO A 698 9.19 27.97 1.22
C PRO A 698 9.83 26.64 1.61
N ILE A 699 11.13 26.51 1.36
CA ILE A 699 11.96 25.41 1.81
C ILE A 699 13.32 25.91 2.25
N GLY A 700 13.78 25.43 3.38
CA GLY A 700 15.10 25.79 3.92
C GLY A 700 15.77 24.60 4.60
N TYR A 701 16.88 24.89 5.33
CA TYR A 701 17.63 23.82 5.98
C TYR A 701 16.87 23.15 7.14
N ALA A 702 15.84 23.77 7.71
CA ALA A 702 14.99 23.14 8.71
C ALA A 702 14.00 22.13 8.09
N ASP A 703 13.79 22.18 6.77
CA ASP A 703 13.04 21.20 6.01
C ASP A 703 13.89 20.05 5.49
N GLY A 704 15.22 20.21 5.56
CA GLY A 704 16.20 19.24 5.09
C GLY A 704 16.94 19.66 3.81
N LEU A 705 16.73 20.87 3.30
CA LEU A 705 17.50 21.38 2.16
C LEU A 705 18.90 21.85 2.63
N ASP A 706 19.94 21.12 2.23
CA ASP A 706 21.28 21.40 2.71
C ASP A 706 21.76 22.81 2.29
N ARG A 707 22.37 23.52 3.24
CA ARG A 707 22.80 24.91 3.07
C ARG A 707 23.93 25.07 2.05
N HIS A 708 24.72 24.02 1.80
CA HIS A 708 25.80 24.03 0.82
C HIS A 708 25.29 24.11 -0.64
N LEU A 709 24.03 23.80 -0.89
CA LEU A 709 23.41 23.97 -2.23
C LEU A 709 23.25 25.44 -2.63
N GLY A 710 23.31 26.38 -1.68
CA GLY A 710 23.23 27.82 -1.94
C GLY A 710 24.39 28.39 -2.76
N ASN A 711 24.30 29.67 -3.11
CA ASN A 711 25.31 30.42 -3.84
C ASN A 711 25.70 29.78 -5.20
N ARG A 712 24.71 29.28 -5.95
CA ARG A 712 24.84 28.65 -7.29
C ARG A 712 25.57 27.30 -7.25
N HIS A 713 25.67 26.64 -6.09
CA HIS A 713 26.28 25.31 -6.02
C HIS A 713 25.35 24.20 -6.47
N GLY A 714 24.03 24.39 -6.32
CA GLY A 714 23.00 23.48 -6.80
C GLY A 714 21.85 24.23 -7.47
N TYR A 715 20.91 23.46 -8.02
CA TYR A 715 19.69 23.97 -8.62
C TYR A 715 18.48 23.10 -8.27
N CYS A 716 17.27 23.65 -8.46
CA CYS A 716 16.00 22.94 -8.48
C CYS A 716 15.37 23.05 -9.88
N LEU A 717 14.21 22.42 -10.09
CA LEU A 717 13.51 22.51 -11.37
C LEU A 717 12.20 23.29 -11.24
N VAL A 718 12.02 24.27 -12.14
CA VAL A 718 10.77 25.03 -12.33
C VAL A 718 10.29 24.77 -13.76
N GLY A 719 9.11 24.15 -13.92
CA GLY A 719 8.62 23.78 -15.25
C GLY A 719 9.57 22.85 -16.03
N GLY A 720 10.40 22.06 -15.33
CA GLY A 720 11.43 21.18 -15.92
C GLY A 720 12.74 21.90 -16.28
N GLN A 721 12.85 23.21 -16.07
CA GLN A 721 14.06 23.98 -16.31
C GLN A 721 14.85 24.21 -15.02
N GLN A 722 16.18 24.27 -15.12
CA GLN A 722 17.07 24.44 -13.98
C GLN A 722 17.02 25.88 -13.45
N ALA A 723 16.75 26.03 -12.17
CA ALA A 723 16.78 27.28 -11.42
C ALA A 723 17.82 27.19 -10.30
N GLU A 724 18.92 27.91 -10.42
CA GLU A 724 20.02 27.87 -9.43
C GLU A 724 19.62 28.50 -8.10
N TYR A 725 20.06 27.93 -6.99
CA TYR A 725 19.93 28.56 -5.68
C TYR A 725 20.83 29.78 -5.56
N VAL A 726 20.25 30.93 -5.26
CA VAL A 726 20.99 32.22 -5.18
C VAL A 726 21.02 32.72 -3.75
N GLY A 727 22.18 33.11 -3.31
CA GLY A 727 22.41 33.49 -1.90
C GLY A 727 22.46 32.28 -0.98
N ASN A 728 22.57 32.54 0.32
CA ASN A 728 22.56 31.48 1.33
C ASN A 728 21.14 30.92 1.48
N ILE A 729 21.00 29.60 1.57
CA ILE A 729 19.74 28.95 1.98
C ILE A 729 19.45 29.33 3.42
N CYS A 730 18.23 29.83 3.69
CA CYS A 730 17.78 30.25 5.01
C CYS A 730 17.13 29.07 5.77
N MET A 731 16.62 29.31 6.95
CA MET A 731 16.00 28.28 7.78
C MET A 731 14.75 27.68 7.14
N ASP A 732 13.86 28.56 6.63
CA ASP A 732 12.51 28.18 6.17
C ASP A 732 12.24 28.56 4.71
N VAL A 733 13.14 29.34 4.08
CA VAL A 733 12.97 29.88 2.72
C VAL A 733 14.31 29.89 2.02
N CYS A 734 14.34 29.74 0.71
CA CYS A 734 15.51 30.02 -0.11
C CYS A 734 15.12 30.75 -1.40
N MET A 735 16.09 31.28 -2.11
CA MET A 735 15.91 32.06 -3.33
C MET A 735 16.53 31.31 -4.51
N ILE A 736 15.84 31.38 -5.66
CA ILE A 736 16.26 30.76 -6.91
C ILE A 736 16.22 31.77 -8.06
N ASP A 737 17.13 31.62 -9.00
CA ASP A 737 17.20 32.45 -10.21
C ASP A 737 16.25 31.90 -11.29
N VAL A 738 15.18 32.63 -11.57
CA VAL A 738 14.19 32.29 -12.59
C VAL A 738 14.17 33.30 -13.74
N THR A 739 15.27 34.00 -13.96
CA THR A 739 15.37 35.08 -14.96
C THR A 739 14.97 34.62 -16.36
N ASP A 740 15.42 33.45 -16.77
CA ASP A 740 15.18 32.90 -18.11
C ASP A 740 14.04 31.86 -18.14
N ILE A 741 13.28 31.73 -17.04
CA ILE A 741 12.21 30.77 -16.91
C ILE A 741 10.86 31.50 -16.96
N ASP A 742 9.97 31.06 -17.84
CA ASP A 742 8.58 31.55 -17.84
C ASP A 742 7.81 30.88 -16.70
N CYS A 743 7.67 31.60 -15.58
CA CYS A 743 6.99 31.15 -14.39
C CYS A 743 6.34 32.32 -13.62
N LYS A 744 5.43 31.96 -12.72
CA LYS A 744 4.67 32.87 -11.86
C LYS A 744 4.61 32.36 -10.42
N GLU A 745 4.16 33.19 -9.52
CA GLU A 745 3.86 32.84 -8.13
C GLU A 745 2.82 31.74 -8.07
N GLY A 746 3.02 30.73 -7.23
CA GLY A 746 2.23 29.53 -7.12
C GLY A 746 2.68 28.37 -8.04
N ASP A 747 3.59 28.58 -8.98
CA ASP A 747 4.10 27.52 -9.82
C ASP A 747 4.95 26.52 -9.01
N GLN A 748 4.90 25.26 -9.43
CA GLN A 748 5.55 24.15 -8.73
C GLN A 748 7.05 24.13 -8.97
N VAL A 749 7.79 23.85 -7.91
CA VAL A 749 9.25 23.68 -7.89
C VAL A 749 9.59 22.26 -7.43
N THR A 750 10.40 21.53 -8.18
CA THR A 750 10.90 20.21 -7.80
C THR A 750 12.31 20.33 -7.24
N ILE A 751 12.51 19.90 -6.00
CA ILE A 751 13.79 19.90 -5.31
C ILE A 751 14.60 18.66 -5.65
N PHE A 752 13.96 17.47 -5.55
CA PHE A 752 14.44 16.21 -6.11
C PHE A 752 13.28 15.29 -6.45
N GLY A 753 13.52 14.31 -7.31
CA GLY A 753 12.54 13.35 -7.80
C GLY A 753 13.03 12.66 -9.07
N GLU A 754 12.14 12.17 -9.90
CA GLU A 754 12.50 11.43 -11.12
C GLU A 754 13.38 12.26 -12.08
N ALA A 755 12.98 13.52 -12.36
CA ALA A 755 13.72 14.41 -13.27
C ALA A 755 15.01 15.02 -12.66
N LEU A 756 15.13 15.02 -11.35
CA LEU A 756 16.30 15.49 -10.60
C LEU A 756 16.57 14.52 -9.45
N PRO A 757 17.28 13.40 -9.69
CA PRO A 757 17.50 12.37 -8.69
C PRO A 757 18.20 12.86 -7.43
N ALA A 758 17.85 12.33 -6.26
CA ALA A 758 18.53 12.61 -4.99
C ALA A 758 20.04 12.32 -5.06
N ALA A 759 20.46 11.35 -5.89
CA ALA A 759 21.85 11.04 -6.16
C ALA A 759 22.60 12.23 -6.80
N THR A 760 21.93 13.06 -7.60
CA THR A 760 22.53 14.28 -8.18
C THR A 760 22.83 15.30 -7.09
N LEU A 761 21.88 15.53 -6.17
CA LEU A 761 22.09 16.42 -5.02
C LEU A 761 23.21 15.90 -4.13
N ALA A 762 23.23 14.59 -3.89
CA ALA A 762 24.31 13.95 -3.12
C ALA A 762 25.69 14.19 -3.74
N GLY A 763 25.78 14.12 -5.06
CA GLY A 763 27.02 14.41 -5.78
C GLY A 763 27.49 15.87 -5.61
N TRP A 764 26.60 16.85 -5.61
CA TRP A 764 26.94 18.26 -5.34
C TRP A 764 27.41 18.49 -3.89
N LEU A 765 26.85 17.70 -2.98
CA LEU A 765 27.15 17.82 -1.54
C LEU A 765 28.33 16.95 -1.08
N ASP A 766 28.96 16.21 -1.99
CA ASP A 766 30.00 15.22 -1.67
C ASP A 766 29.55 14.20 -0.60
N THR A 767 28.34 13.72 -0.76
CA THR A 767 27.70 12.74 0.15
C THR A 767 26.97 11.65 -0.63
N ILE A 768 26.13 10.89 0.06
CA ILE A 768 25.39 9.74 -0.47
C ILE A 768 23.88 10.01 -0.51
N PRO A 769 23.12 9.37 -1.41
CA PRO A 769 21.66 9.56 -1.52
C PRO A 769 20.90 9.30 -0.21
N TYR A 770 21.40 8.40 0.64
CA TYR A 770 20.84 8.13 1.97
C TYR A 770 20.68 9.39 2.81
N GLU A 771 21.74 10.23 2.86
CA GLU A 771 21.74 11.44 3.67
C GLU A 771 20.76 12.46 3.13
N VAL A 772 20.71 12.65 1.82
CA VAL A 772 19.75 13.56 1.17
C VAL A 772 18.30 13.15 1.46
N MET A 773 17.99 11.86 1.38
CA MET A 773 16.62 11.36 1.63
C MET A 773 16.24 11.45 3.10
N THR A 774 17.13 11.03 4.01
CA THR A 774 16.86 11.03 5.45
C THR A 774 16.90 12.43 6.08
N SER A 775 17.47 13.43 5.40
CA SER A 775 17.48 14.82 5.88
C SER A 775 16.10 15.49 5.79
N VAL A 776 15.16 14.96 4.98
CA VAL A 776 13.81 15.53 4.87
C VAL A 776 13.12 15.49 6.22
N SER A 777 12.91 16.66 6.82
CA SER A 777 12.38 16.84 8.16
C SER A 777 10.93 16.32 8.28
N ASN A 778 10.55 15.85 9.47
CA ASN A 778 9.20 15.41 9.76
C ASN A 778 8.13 16.52 9.67
N ARG A 779 8.54 17.80 9.62
CA ARG A 779 7.60 18.90 9.36
C ARG A 779 7.16 19.00 7.89
N VAL A 780 7.90 18.41 6.95
CA VAL A 780 7.49 18.25 5.55
C VAL A 780 6.40 17.18 5.48
N LYS A 781 5.23 17.52 5.00
CA LYS A 781 4.09 16.60 4.89
C LYS A 781 4.40 15.51 3.86
N ARG A 782 4.21 14.23 4.22
CA ARG A 782 4.26 13.10 3.29
C ARG A 782 2.89 12.89 2.69
N ILE A 783 2.84 12.72 1.37
CA ILE A 783 1.63 12.39 0.63
C ILE A 783 1.88 11.07 -0.08
N TYR A 784 1.10 10.05 0.28
CA TYR A 784 1.25 8.71 -0.26
C TYR A 784 0.26 8.48 -1.38
N PHE A 785 0.75 7.86 -2.46
CA PHE A 785 -0.08 7.37 -3.54
C PHE A 785 0.43 6.01 -4.01
N GLN A 786 -0.41 5.29 -4.72
CA GLN A 786 -0.07 3.98 -5.26
C GLN A 786 -0.69 3.89 -6.65
N GLU A 787 0.13 4.02 -7.66
CA GLU A 787 -0.27 3.82 -9.06
C GLU A 787 -0.20 2.36 -9.51
#